data_a906882ae66bb769a67ac09a24c01ed5
#
_entry.id   a906882ae66bb769a67ac09a24c01ed5
#
_cell.length_a   1.000
_cell.length_b   1.000
_cell.length_c   1.000
_cell.angle_alpha   90.00
_cell.angle_beta   90.00
_cell.angle_gamma   90.00
#
_symmetry.space_group_name_H-M   'P 1'
#
loop_
_entity.id
_entity.type
_entity.pdbx_description
1 polymer ?
#
loop_
_entity_poly.entity_id
_entity_poly.type
_entity_poly.pdbx_seq_one_letter_code
_entity_poly.pdbx_strand_id
1 'polypeptide(L)'
;MDIEIFLKMKINRICFTLIILIAMNLRSEAQKLFTLEELNFGGKNAYNFVPQRWKYYWWGNKLVDGNLEDNLFLNPATGKTLKDTRIIRDQILSAYGLSSKDNIRFGEFPYSNQSFILVFTKGKRSLVDFRENKVIWSQSSEGSLEWNKASRADAFIRDKNLWVRYADGHEVQLSKDGSREIVYGQSVHRDEFGIHKGTFWSEDGQKLAFYRMDQSMVADYPQVNTFSREATLEPDKYPMAGMTSHKVTIGIFDLQSGNTTWLNLGDVTDRYFSNLTWGPDGKTLYLFELNRDQNHCSLDAYDTNTGEKIKNLYTEDSQKYVEPLHPITFLPWDNEKFIYWSWKDGYTHLYLMDVNGKELGQLTKGKWVVKELVGFCPSTKSLIITSKESGDLQKNIYNINIKTLKRTLLDNGKGVHHASLSEDGLYVLDTWQEPDIPRKCAVTNTKTGKSVALQTAPDPWEGWYQPIFENGTVKAADGTTDLYWRMVKPSDFDPNKKYPTVIYVYGGPHAHNVEASWHWGSRSWETYMAQKGYILFILDNRGSEDRGRDFEQSTFRHLGQTEMKDQICGVNFLKTLPYVDADRLGIHGWSFGGFMTTSLMTNYPDIFKVGVAGGPVIDWKYYEIMYGERYMDTPENNPEGYEETSLLSKAKNLRGKLQIIIGMNDPTVVPQHALQFLNACIEAGTQPDFFVYPGEGHNMSGHKSVHLHERITQYFEDYLK
;
A
#
# COMPACT_ATOMS: atom_id res chain seq x y z
N MET A 1 -35.41 1.59 72.17
CA MET A 1 -34.39 2.15 71.25
C MET A 1 -33.63 1.08 70.44
N ASP A 2 -33.91 -0.23 70.69
CA ASP A 2 -33.12 -1.30 70.05
C ASP A 2 -33.79 -2.04 68.89
N ILE A 3 -35.10 -1.90 68.70
CA ILE A 3 -35.81 -2.59 67.62
C ILE A 3 -35.69 -1.86 66.28
N GLU A 4 -35.65 -0.54 66.29
CA GLU A 4 -35.53 0.30 65.08
C GLU A 4 -34.13 0.23 64.45
N ILE A 5 -33.09 0.08 65.25
CA ILE A 5 -31.69 -0.07 64.79
C ILE A 5 -31.50 -1.46 64.17
N PHE A 6 -32.13 -2.49 64.75
CA PHE A 6 -32.05 -3.87 64.23
C PHE A 6 -32.80 -4.04 62.90
N LEU A 7 -33.93 -3.34 62.73
CA LEU A 7 -34.69 -3.32 61.45
C LEU A 7 -33.91 -2.55 60.35
N LYS A 8 -33.30 -1.42 60.67
CA LYS A 8 -32.49 -0.65 59.69
C LYS A 8 -31.23 -1.41 59.27
N MET A 9 -30.58 -2.17 60.16
CA MET A 9 -29.45 -2.99 59.78
C MET A 9 -29.84 -4.19 58.93
N LYS A 10 -31.01 -4.82 59.15
CA LYS A 10 -31.51 -5.90 58.30
C LYS A 10 -31.93 -5.40 56.91
N ILE A 11 -32.61 -4.24 56.82
CA ILE A 11 -33.02 -3.63 55.57
C ILE A 11 -31.78 -3.24 54.73
N ASN A 12 -30.78 -2.61 55.35
CA ASN A 12 -29.52 -2.29 54.66
C ASN A 12 -28.75 -3.52 54.18
N ARG A 13 -28.75 -4.63 54.95
CA ARG A 13 -28.14 -5.88 54.48
C ARG A 13 -28.91 -6.53 53.32
N ILE A 14 -30.24 -6.48 53.36
CA ILE A 14 -31.09 -7.00 52.27
C ILE A 14 -30.94 -6.16 51.02
N CYS A 15 -30.91 -4.81 51.13
CA CYS A 15 -30.66 -3.92 50.03
C CYS A 15 -29.24 -4.08 49.45
N PHE A 16 -28.23 -4.25 50.30
CA PHE A 16 -26.87 -4.49 49.83
C PHE A 16 -26.72 -5.86 49.15
N THR A 17 -27.39 -6.90 49.64
CA THR A 17 -27.42 -8.22 48.99
C THR A 17 -28.25 -8.21 47.73
N LEU A 18 -29.34 -7.42 47.63
CA LEU A 18 -30.11 -7.21 46.39
C LEU A 18 -29.30 -6.43 45.34
N ILE A 19 -28.57 -5.40 45.75
CA ILE A 19 -27.68 -4.63 44.88
C ILE A 19 -26.52 -5.48 44.35
N ILE A 20 -25.94 -6.37 45.21
CA ILE A 20 -24.93 -7.33 44.77
C ILE A 20 -25.54 -8.42 43.85
N LEU A 21 -26.74 -8.87 44.10
CA LEU A 21 -27.46 -9.81 43.23
C LEU A 21 -27.93 -9.17 41.92
N ILE A 22 -28.27 -7.88 41.93
CA ILE A 22 -28.58 -7.10 40.71
C ILE A 22 -27.28 -6.81 39.95
N ALA A 23 -26.16 -6.52 40.63
CA ALA A 23 -24.85 -6.36 40.00
C ALA A 23 -24.27 -7.70 39.47
N MET A 24 -24.61 -8.85 40.10
CA MET A 24 -24.26 -10.17 39.58
C MET A 24 -25.23 -10.68 38.50
N ASN A 25 -26.40 -10.07 38.30
CA ASN A 25 -27.33 -10.33 37.20
C ASN A 25 -27.23 -9.34 36.04
N LEU A 26 -26.25 -8.45 36.01
CA LEU A 26 -25.69 -7.99 34.75
C LEU A 26 -25.06 -9.23 34.12
N ARG A 27 -25.88 -10.05 33.47
CA ARG A 27 -25.41 -11.05 32.51
C ARG A 27 -24.50 -10.28 31.58
N SER A 28 -23.21 -10.53 31.64
CA SER A 28 -22.36 -10.33 30.51
C SER A 28 -23.09 -11.09 29.38
N GLU A 29 -23.80 -10.39 28.52
CA GLU A 29 -24.25 -11.00 27.28
C GLU A 29 -23.01 -11.59 26.67
N ALA A 30 -23.02 -12.92 26.48
CA ALA A 30 -21.87 -13.58 25.90
C ALA A 30 -21.59 -12.90 24.56
N GLN A 31 -20.43 -12.27 24.43
CA GLN A 31 -20.03 -11.57 23.20
C GLN A 31 -20.18 -12.54 22.02
N LYS A 32 -20.75 -12.06 20.94
CA LYS A 32 -20.87 -12.85 19.72
C LYS A 32 -19.47 -13.15 19.17
N LEU A 33 -19.25 -14.41 18.83
CA LEU A 33 -18.00 -14.81 18.22
C LEU A 33 -18.02 -14.55 16.71
N PHE A 34 -16.88 -14.17 16.17
CA PHE A 34 -16.70 -14.00 14.73
C PHE A 34 -16.44 -15.32 14.01
N THR A 35 -16.87 -15.38 12.77
CA THR A 35 -16.35 -16.33 11.79
C THR A 35 -15.43 -15.61 10.80
N LEU A 36 -14.76 -16.35 9.93
CA LEU A 36 -13.95 -15.73 8.88
C LEU A 36 -14.82 -15.06 7.79
N GLU A 37 -16.12 -15.36 7.72
CA GLU A 37 -17.07 -14.63 6.84
C GLU A 37 -17.29 -13.18 7.28
N GLU A 38 -17.07 -12.85 8.56
CA GLU A 38 -17.10 -11.49 9.10
C GLU A 38 -15.73 -10.82 9.09
N LEU A 39 -14.65 -11.58 9.36
CA LEU A 39 -13.34 -10.98 9.58
C LEU A 39 -12.42 -11.00 8.36
N ASN A 40 -12.70 -11.79 7.32
CA ASN A 40 -11.89 -11.83 6.10
C ASN A 40 -12.52 -11.02 4.98
N PHE A 41 -11.74 -10.17 4.29
CA PHE A 41 -12.24 -9.34 3.18
C PHE A 41 -12.88 -10.13 2.02
N GLY A 42 -12.58 -11.42 1.88
CA GLY A 42 -13.25 -12.31 0.95
C GLY A 42 -14.58 -12.86 1.44
N GLY A 43 -14.92 -12.63 2.71
CA GLY A 43 -16.13 -13.12 3.36
C GLY A 43 -17.37 -12.28 3.00
N LYS A 44 -18.53 -12.90 3.09
CA LYS A 44 -19.81 -12.28 2.69
C LYS A 44 -20.21 -11.07 3.52
N ASN A 45 -19.82 -11.06 4.80
CA ASN A 45 -20.24 -10.06 5.78
C ASN A 45 -19.10 -9.11 6.19
N ALA A 46 -17.90 -9.25 5.63
CA ALA A 46 -16.70 -8.55 6.07
C ALA A 46 -16.86 -7.01 6.11
N TYR A 47 -17.59 -6.44 5.15
CA TYR A 47 -17.81 -5.00 5.08
C TYR A 47 -18.61 -4.42 6.25
N ASN A 48 -19.36 -5.24 7.00
CA ASN A 48 -20.11 -4.81 8.17
C ASN A 48 -19.19 -4.63 9.41
N PHE A 49 -17.99 -5.20 9.38
CA PHE A 49 -17.07 -5.28 10.51
C PHE A 49 -15.78 -4.48 10.30
N VAL A 50 -15.72 -3.67 9.26
CA VAL A 50 -14.65 -2.68 9.08
C VAL A 50 -15.14 -1.28 9.46
N PRO A 51 -14.26 -0.40 9.96
CA PRO A 51 -14.63 0.96 10.27
C PRO A 51 -15.28 1.66 9.08
N GLN A 52 -16.43 2.28 9.31
CA GLN A 52 -17.19 2.98 8.29
C GLN A 52 -16.29 3.93 7.49
N ARG A 53 -16.44 3.94 6.17
CA ARG A 53 -15.74 4.84 5.25
C ARG A 53 -16.74 5.81 4.64
N TRP A 54 -16.33 7.08 4.57
CA TRP A 54 -17.14 8.12 3.95
C TRP A 54 -16.54 8.52 2.62
N LYS A 55 -17.43 8.89 1.67
CA LYS A 55 -17.06 9.29 0.31
C LYS A 55 -17.17 10.80 0.22
N TYR A 56 -16.09 11.50 0.51
CA TYR A 56 -15.98 12.93 0.31
C TYR A 56 -15.10 13.23 -0.90
N TYR A 57 -15.49 14.26 -1.68
CA TYR A 57 -14.77 14.71 -2.87
C TYR A 57 -14.60 16.21 -2.84
N TRP A 58 -13.49 16.70 -3.39
CA TRP A 58 -13.35 18.12 -3.64
C TRP A 58 -13.93 18.51 -4.99
N TRP A 59 -14.71 19.61 -5.05
CA TRP A 59 -15.10 20.33 -6.24
C TRP A 59 -14.63 21.78 -6.11
N GLY A 60 -13.44 22.07 -6.63
CA GLY A 60 -12.72 23.30 -6.33
C GLY A 60 -12.51 23.44 -4.82
N ASN A 61 -13.09 24.49 -4.24
CA ASN A 61 -13.01 24.79 -2.82
C ASN A 61 -14.27 24.37 -2.03
N LYS A 62 -15.11 23.51 -2.58
CA LYS A 62 -16.29 22.97 -1.94
C LYS A 62 -16.12 21.49 -1.70
N LEU A 63 -16.59 21.01 -0.57
CA LEU A 63 -16.61 19.60 -0.24
C LEU A 63 -17.93 18.99 -0.71
N VAL A 64 -17.87 17.84 -1.38
CA VAL A 64 -19.04 17.06 -1.80
C VAL A 64 -19.17 15.85 -0.90
N ASP A 65 -20.31 15.73 -0.24
CA ASP A 65 -20.68 14.54 0.55
C ASP A 65 -21.36 13.51 -0.37
N GLY A 66 -20.61 12.46 -0.73
CA GLY A 66 -21.10 11.36 -1.55
C GLY A 66 -21.65 10.17 -0.77
N ASN A 67 -21.81 10.30 0.57
CA ASN A 67 -22.32 9.22 1.42
C ASN A 67 -23.84 9.07 1.34
N LEU A 68 -24.53 10.10 0.89
CA LEU A 68 -25.98 10.12 0.73
C LEU A 68 -26.39 9.66 -0.67
N GLU A 69 -27.64 9.25 -0.81
CA GLU A 69 -28.23 8.88 -2.10
C GLU A 69 -28.09 10.01 -3.12
N ASP A 70 -28.30 11.25 -2.65
CA ASP A 70 -28.02 12.48 -3.38
C ASP A 70 -26.73 13.12 -2.85
N ASN A 71 -25.78 13.42 -3.71
CA ASN A 71 -24.55 14.08 -3.31
C ASN A 71 -24.82 15.54 -2.90
N LEU A 72 -24.41 15.91 -1.70
CA LEU A 72 -24.58 17.25 -1.15
C LEU A 72 -23.27 18.03 -1.17
N PHE A 73 -23.35 19.33 -1.42
CA PHE A 73 -22.21 20.23 -1.30
C PHE A 73 -22.16 20.85 0.10
N LEU A 74 -20.98 20.86 0.70
CA LEU A 74 -20.70 21.38 2.02
C LEU A 74 -19.78 22.61 1.94
N ASN A 75 -20.02 23.57 2.82
CA ASN A 75 -19.07 24.63 3.08
C ASN A 75 -17.95 24.08 4.00
N PRO A 76 -16.68 24.03 3.54
CA PRO A 76 -15.60 23.42 4.33
C PRO A 76 -15.28 24.20 5.62
N ALA A 77 -15.56 25.51 5.68
CA ALA A 77 -15.34 26.30 6.88
C ALA A 77 -16.35 26.02 8.02
N THR A 78 -17.50 25.45 7.71
CA THR A 78 -18.60 25.25 8.68
C THR A 78 -19.14 23.83 8.72
N GLY A 79 -18.79 22.97 7.75
CA GLY A 79 -19.35 21.63 7.59
C GLY A 79 -20.86 21.61 7.21
N LYS A 80 -21.47 22.77 7.00
CA LYS A 80 -22.90 22.87 6.72
C LYS A 80 -23.20 22.71 5.23
N THR A 81 -24.32 22.05 4.94
CA THR A 81 -24.83 21.92 3.57
C THR A 81 -25.06 23.30 2.94
N LEU A 82 -24.58 23.47 1.73
CA LEU A 82 -24.88 24.62 0.88
C LEU A 82 -26.27 24.43 0.28
N LYS A 83 -27.11 25.45 0.35
CA LYS A 83 -28.46 25.42 -0.23
C LYS A 83 -28.34 25.28 -1.76
N ASP A 84 -29.29 24.57 -2.35
CA ASP A 84 -29.52 24.43 -3.80
C ASP A 84 -28.32 23.88 -4.63
N THR A 85 -27.43 23.14 -3.98
CA THR A 85 -26.28 22.53 -4.66
C THR A 85 -26.20 21.05 -4.31
N ARG A 86 -27.05 20.24 -4.89
CA ARG A 86 -26.97 18.79 -4.78
C ARG A 86 -26.97 18.12 -6.16
N ILE A 87 -26.40 16.95 -6.25
CA ILE A 87 -26.46 16.09 -7.42
C ILE A 87 -27.49 15.02 -7.13
N ILE A 88 -28.51 14.91 -7.95
CA ILE A 88 -29.58 13.93 -7.76
C ILE A 88 -29.34 12.79 -8.75
N ARG A 89 -29.08 11.60 -8.20
CA ARG A 89 -28.77 10.39 -8.98
C ARG A 89 -29.88 10.08 -10.00
N ASP A 90 -31.14 10.10 -9.59
CA ASP A 90 -32.25 9.74 -10.44
C ASP A 90 -32.47 10.72 -11.60
N GLN A 91 -32.14 12.00 -11.41
CA GLN A 91 -32.19 12.98 -12.51
C GLN A 91 -31.10 12.71 -13.54
N ILE A 92 -29.89 12.34 -13.11
CA ILE A 92 -28.80 11.94 -14.02
C ILE A 92 -29.16 10.65 -14.75
N LEU A 93 -29.71 9.65 -14.06
CA LEU A 93 -30.19 8.42 -14.68
C LEU A 93 -31.24 8.71 -15.76
N SER A 94 -32.20 9.59 -15.45
CA SER A 94 -33.23 10.03 -16.43
C SER A 94 -32.61 10.70 -17.65
N ALA A 95 -31.59 11.54 -17.48
CA ALA A 95 -30.89 12.19 -18.60
C ALA A 95 -30.24 11.18 -19.56
N TYR A 96 -29.91 9.97 -19.09
CA TYR A 96 -29.40 8.87 -19.91
C TYR A 96 -30.49 7.92 -20.42
N GLY A 97 -31.74 8.10 -20.01
CA GLY A 97 -32.78 7.09 -20.25
C GLY A 97 -32.57 5.78 -19.50
N LEU A 98 -31.87 5.84 -18.36
CA LEU A 98 -31.58 4.70 -17.48
C LEU A 98 -32.52 4.70 -16.27
N SER A 99 -32.56 3.57 -15.57
CA SER A 99 -33.33 3.36 -14.36
C SER A 99 -32.41 3.19 -13.13
N SER A 100 -32.98 3.19 -11.92
CA SER A 100 -32.24 2.94 -10.68
C SER A 100 -31.56 1.56 -10.61
N LYS A 101 -31.96 0.62 -11.48
CA LYS A 101 -31.36 -0.73 -11.60
C LYS A 101 -30.08 -0.71 -12.44
N ASP A 102 -29.86 0.32 -13.23
CA ASP A 102 -28.69 0.44 -14.09
C ASP A 102 -27.48 0.91 -13.26
N ASN A 103 -26.36 0.24 -13.47
CA ASN A 103 -25.15 0.56 -12.73
C ASN A 103 -24.45 1.77 -13.35
N ILE A 104 -24.55 2.91 -12.67
CA ILE A 104 -23.70 4.08 -12.96
C ILE A 104 -22.75 4.34 -11.81
N ARG A 105 -21.56 4.80 -12.16
CA ARG A 105 -20.55 5.26 -11.20
C ARG A 105 -20.26 6.72 -11.45
N PHE A 106 -20.40 7.55 -10.41
CA PHE A 106 -19.91 8.90 -10.42
C PHE A 106 -18.38 8.89 -10.27
N GLY A 107 -17.71 9.66 -11.11
CA GLY A 107 -16.29 9.92 -11.05
C GLY A 107 -15.99 11.25 -10.37
N GLU A 108 -14.94 11.88 -10.83
CA GLU A 108 -14.45 13.17 -10.32
C GLU A 108 -15.17 14.37 -10.98
N PHE A 109 -14.95 15.53 -10.38
CA PHE A 109 -15.33 16.82 -10.94
C PHE A 109 -14.13 17.39 -11.70
N PRO A 110 -14.09 17.27 -13.05
CA PRO A 110 -12.88 17.62 -13.81
C PRO A 110 -12.59 19.11 -13.83
N TYR A 111 -13.60 19.96 -13.57
CA TYR A 111 -13.50 21.42 -13.65
C TYR A 111 -14.11 22.08 -12.43
N SER A 112 -13.30 22.79 -11.67
CA SER A 112 -13.65 23.36 -10.37
C SER A 112 -14.75 24.43 -10.36
N ASN A 113 -14.92 25.14 -11.51
CA ASN A 113 -15.88 26.24 -11.63
C ASN A 113 -17.05 25.92 -12.56
N GLN A 114 -17.20 24.68 -13.00
CA GLN A 114 -18.25 24.24 -13.91
C GLN A 114 -19.05 23.10 -13.26
N SER A 115 -20.36 23.08 -13.51
CA SER A 115 -21.28 22.07 -12.99
C SER A 115 -21.16 20.70 -13.66
N PHE A 116 -19.93 20.27 -13.97
CA PHE A 116 -19.68 19.03 -14.67
C PHE A 116 -19.14 17.95 -13.75
N ILE A 117 -19.67 16.75 -13.92
CA ILE A 117 -19.20 15.53 -13.27
C ILE A 117 -18.96 14.46 -14.34
N LEU A 118 -17.91 13.65 -14.14
CA LEU A 118 -17.71 12.44 -14.94
C LEU A 118 -18.65 11.34 -14.45
N VAL A 119 -19.34 10.72 -15.39
CA VAL A 119 -20.23 9.59 -15.13
C VAL A 119 -19.79 8.43 -16.00
N PHE A 120 -19.64 7.26 -15.37
CA PHE A 120 -19.28 6.02 -16.04
C PHE A 120 -20.46 5.10 -16.11
N THR A 121 -20.77 4.66 -17.30
CA THR A 121 -21.69 3.56 -17.60
C THR A 121 -20.91 2.42 -18.25
N LYS A 122 -21.53 1.28 -18.55
CA LYS A 122 -20.83 0.15 -19.18
C LYS A 122 -20.16 0.56 -20.48
N GLY A 123 -18.80 0.61 -20.46
CA GLY A 123 -17.98 0.91 -21.62
C GLY A 123 -17.99 2.38 -22.09
N LYS A 124 -18.57 3.31 -21.30
CA LYS A 124 -18.61 4.74 -21.67
C LYS A 124 -18.25 5.64 -20.51
N ARG A 125 -17.49 6.70 -20.80
CA ARG A 125 -17.26 7.86 -19.96
C ARG A 125 -18.05 9.03 -20.52
N SER A 126 -18.75 9.76 -19.67
CA SER A 126 -19.57 10.91 -20.08
C SER A 126 -19.35 12.09 -19.16
N LEU A 127 -19.36 13.28 -19.71
CA LEU A 127 -19.38 14.54 -19.00
C LEU A 127 -20.83 15.00 -18.88
N VAL A 128 -21.32 15.15 -17.66
CA VAL A 128 -22.70 15.52 -17.38
C VAL A 128 -22.75 16.84 -16.66
N ASP A 129 -23.55 17.78 -17.14
CA ASP A 129 -23.92 18.96 -16.37
C ASP A 129 -24.96 18.55 -15.32
N PHE A 130 -24.55 18.52 -14.03
CA PHE A 130 -25.43 18.08 -12.96
C PHE A 130 -26.46 19.13 -12.52
N ARG A 131 -26.35 20.39 -12.99
CA ARG A 131 -27.38 21.41 -12.77
C ARG A 131 -28.46 21.36 -13.84
N GLU A 132 -28.04 21.21 -15.09
CA GLU A 132 -28.94 21.11 -16.24
C GLU A 132 -29.47 19.69 -16.44
N ASN A 133 -28.93 18.69 -15.73
CA ASN A 133 -29.18 17.27 -15.90
C ASN A 133 -29.04 16.82 -17.39
N LYS A 134 -27.97 17.26 -18.01
CA LYS A 134 -27.73 17.04 -19.44
C LYS A 134 -26.40 16.36 -19.67
N VAL A 135 -26.39 15.33 -20.53
CA VAL A 135 -25.13 14.77 -21.06
C VAL A 135 -24.56 15.76 -22.06
N ILE A 136 -23.42 16.33 -21.74
CA ILE A 136 -22.71 17.30 -22.60
C ILE A 136 -21.85 16.57 -23.62
N TRP A 137 -21.24 15.49 -23.23
CA TRP A 137 -20.30 14.73 -24.03
C TRP A 137 -20.24 13.28 -23.54
N SER A 138 -20.03 12.35 -24.46
CA SER A 138 -19.90 10.94 -24.17
C SER A 138 -18.91 10.28 -25.12
N GLN A 139 -18.09 9.41 -24.60
CA GLN A 139 -17.03 8.70 -25.32
C GLN A 139 -16.91 7.26 -24.81
N SER A 140 -16.41 6.35 -25.66
CA SER A 140 -16.02 5.01 -25.20
C SER A 140 -14.90 5.11 -24.17
N SER A 141 -14.95 4.28 -23.13
CA SER A 141 -13.87 4.09 -22.13
C SER A 141 -13.25 2.71 -22.24
N GLU A 142 -13.53 1.98 -23.32
CA GLU A 142 -12.96 0.66 -23.54
C GLU A 142 -11.46 0.76 -23.83
N GLY A 143 -10.68 -0.04 -23.12
CA GLY A 143 -9.21 -0.04 -23.19
C GLY A 143 -8.53 1.24 -22.68
N SER A 144 -9.28 2.21 -22.09
CA SER A 144 -8.75 3.48 -21.60
C SER A 144 -7.66 3.27 -20.58
N LEU A 145 -6.52 3.92 -20.80
CA LEU A 145 -5.39 4.01 -19.88
C LEU A 145 -5.45 5.34 -19.10
N GLU A 146 -5.53 6.44 -19.85
CA GLU A 146 -5.51 7.77 -19.25
C GLU A 146 -6.26 8.81 -20.12
N TRP A 147 -7.27 9.42 -19.52
CA TRP A 147 -8.02 10.51 -20.11
C TRP A 147 -7.49 11.86 -19.62
N ASN A 148 -7.31 12.82 -20.53
CA ASN A 148 -6.91 14.17 -20.18
C ASN A 148 -8.11 15.13 -20.17
N LYS A 149 -8.28 15.88 -19.07
CA LYS A 149 -9.41 16.81 -18.89
C LYS A 149 -9.32 18.06 -19.78
N ALA A 150 -8.13 18.53 -20.12
CA ALA A 150 -7.96 19.75 -20.92
C ALA A 150 -8.29 19.52 -22.39
N SER A 151 -7.70 18.51 -23.00
CA SER A 151 -7.95 18.16 -24.42
C SER A 151 -9.17 17.23 -24.60
N ARG A 152 -9.65 16.57 -23.54
CA ARG A 152 -10.62 15.46 -23.57
C ARG A 152 -10.16 14.28 -24.42
N ALA A 153 -8.88 14.21 -24.74
CA ALA A 153 -8.30 13.06 -25.42
C ALA A 153 -8.09 11.89 -24.44
N ASP A 154 -8.11 10.67 -24.95
CA ASP A 154 -7.99 9.44 -24.19
C ASP A 154 -6.92 8.53 -24.81
N ALA A 155 -5.89 8.19 -24.06
CA ALA A 155 -4.93 7.15 -24.43
C ALA A 155 -5.54 5.80 -24.10
N PHE A 156 -5.53 4.86 -25.04
CA PHE A 156 -6.13 3.55 -24.83
C PHE A 156 -5.39 2.44 -25.58
N ILE A 157 -5.61 1.19 -25.17
CA ILE A 157 -5.07 0.00 -25.83
C ILE A 157 -6.19 -0.70 -26.63
N ARG A 158 -5.85 -1.05 -27.88
CA ARG A 158 -6.63 -1.94 -28.72
C ARG A 158 -5.67 -2.88 -29.48
N ASP A 159 -5.97 -4.17 -29.44
CA ASP A 159 -5.15 -5.22 -30.06
C ASP A 159 -3.65 -5.10 -29.72
N LYS A 160 -3.36 -4.86 -28.42
CA LYS A 160 -2.02 -4.64 -27.84
C LYS A 160 -1.29 -3.38 -28.34
N ASN A 161 -1.92 -2.56 -29.16
CA ASN A 161 -1.37 -1.31 -29.69
C ASN A 161 -1.92 -0.11 -28.93
N LEU A 162 -1.09 0.95 -28.83
CA LEU A 162 -1.45 2.23 -28.25
C LEU A 162 -2.16 3.10 -29.28
N TRP A 163 -3.26 3.69 -28.86
CA TRP A 163 -4.10 4.58 -29.63
C TRP A 163 -4.40 5.84 -28.83
N VAL A 164 -4.71 6.91 -29.51
CA VAL A 164 -5.32 8.12 -28.94
C VAL A 164 -6.68 8.35 -29.59
N ARG A 165 -7.69 8.57 -28.76
CA ARG A 165 -9.04 9.00 -29.15
C ARG A 165 -9.17 10.48 -28.80
N TYR A 166 -9.50 11.30 -29.78
CA TYR A 166 -9.71 12.73 -29.63
C TYR A 166 -11.10 13.07 -29.08
N ALA A 167 -11.31 14.33 -28.67
CA ALA A 167 -12.59 14.78 -28.10
C ALA A 167 -13.80 14.63 -29.05
N ASP A 168 -13.57 14.74 -30.35
CA ASP A 168 -14.59 14.56 -31.41
C ASP A 168 -14.85 13.08 -31.77
N GLY A 169 -14.08 12.15 -31.16
CA GLY A 169 -14.22 10.72 -31.31
C GLY A 169 -13.36 10.09 -32.41
N HIS A 170 -12.62 10.88 -33.20
CA HIS A 170 -11.67 10.27 -34.15
C HIS A 170 -10.49 9.62 -33.38
N GLU A 171 -9.89 8.62 -33.98
CA GLU A 171 -8.85 7.79 -33.33
C GLU A 171 -7.60 7.73 -34.22
N VAL A 172 -6.45 7.79 -33.56
CA VAL A 172 -5.13 7.66 -34.20
C VAL A 172 -4.36 6.53 -33.54
N GLN A 173 -3.82 5.63 -34.36
CA GLN A 173 -2.97 4.52 -33.93
C GLN A 173 -1.51 4.99 -33.81
N LEU A 174 -0.94 4.88 -32.60
CA LEU A 174 0.44 5.30 -32.30
C LEU A 174 1.45 4.19 -32.53
N SER A 175 1.07 2.93 -32.33
CA SER A 175 1.94 1.78 -32.49
C SER A 175 1.30 0.70 -33.38
N LYS A 176 2.14 -0.15 -34.03
CA LYS A 176 1.67 -1.19 -34.96
C LYS A 176 2.28 -2.57 -34.70
N ASP A 177 3.28 -2.63 -33.81
CA ASP A 177 4.06 -3.83 -33.49
C ASP A 177 3.77 -4.33 -32.06
N GLY A 178 2.69 -3.81 -31.44
CA GLY A 178 2.25 -4.22 -30.11
C GLY A 178 2.00 -5.73 -30.06
N SER A 179 2.63 -6.41 -29.11
CA SER A 179 2.59 -7.85 -28.93
C SER A 179 2.72 -8.22 -27.44
N ARG A 180 2.95 -9.48 -27.14
CA ARG A 180 3.36 -9.90 -25.80
C ARG A 180 4.78 -9.43 -25.48
N GLU A 181 5.63 -9.37 -26.49
CA GLU A 181 7.02 -8.96 -26.38
C GLU A 181 7.22 -7.44 -26.43
N ILE A 182 6.38 -6.74 -27.17
CA ILE A 182 6.47 -5.27 -27.33
C ILE A 182 5.25 -4.64 -26.72
N VAL A 183 5.42 -3.97 -25.60
CA VAL A 183 4.34 -3.41 -24.79
C VAL A 183 4.38 -1.89 -24.84
N TYR A 184 3.22 -1.26 -25.06
CA TYR A 184 3.06 0.18 -25.17
C TYR A 184 2.14 0.73 -24.11
N GLY A 185 2.46 1.91 -23.57
CA GLY A 185 1.57 2.72 -22.72
C GLY A 185 1.18 2.07 -21.39
N GLN A 186 1.80 0.95 -21.04
CA GLN A 186 1.58 0.27 -19.76
C GLN A 186 2.76 0.49 -18.83
N SER A 187 2.59 0.15 -17.56
CA SER A 187 3.65 0.19 -16.57
C SER A 187 4.84 -0.69 -17.00
N VAL A 188 6.02 -0.30 -16.61
CA VAL A 188 7.28 -0.96 -16.92
C VAL A 188 8.03 -1.32 -15.63
N HIS A 189 9.18 -2.01 -15.77
CA HIS A 189 10.06 -2.35 -14.65
C HIS A 189 9.31 -3.03 -13.48
N ARG A 190 8.27 -3.83 -13.80
CA ARG A 190 7.46 -4.62 -12.85
C ARG A 190 6.83 -3.78 -11.73
N ASP A 191 6.42 -2.55 -12.06
CA ASP A 191 5.81 -1.57 -11.13
C ASP A 191 6.75 -1.08 -10.00
N GLU A 192 8.06 -1.32 -10.14
CA GLU A 192 9.06 -0.82 -9.21
C GLU A 192 9.35 0.69 -9.43
N PHE A 193 10.12 1.30 -8.55
CA PHE A 193 10.57 2.71 -8.64
C PHE A 193 9.43 3.74 -8.67
N GLY A 194 8.30 3.44 -8.04
CA GLY A 194 7.13 4.32 -8.00
C GLY A 194 6.35 4.38 -9.32
N ILE A 195 6.60 3.43 -10.25
CA ILE A 195 5.89 3.35 -11.52
C ILE A 195 4.54 2.64 -11.31
N HIS A 196 3.44 3.29 -11.75
CA HIS A 196 2.09 2.72 -11.65
C HIS A 196 1.29 2.85 -12.96
N LYS A 197 1.86 3.50 -13.98
CA LYS A 197 1.23 3.71 -15.29
C LYS A 197 2.29 3.89 -16.37
N GLY A 198 1.87 3.84 -17.63
CA GLY A 198 2.79 3.96 -18.77
C GLY A 198 2.44 5.09 -19.74
N THR A 199 1.47 5.94 -19.40
CA THR A 199 1.07 7.12 -20.18
C THR A 199 1.07 8.38 -19.32
N PHE A 200 1.47 9.52 -19.90
CA PHE A 200 1.65 10.77 -19.15
C PHE A 200 1.27 11.95 -20.05
N TRP A 201 0.10 12.53 -19.84
CA TRP A 201 -0.34 13.71 -20.56
C TRP A 201 0.37 14.98 -20.06
N SER A 202 0.71 15.89 -20.97
CA SER A 202 1.02 17.28 -20.60
C SER A 202 -0.21 17.94 -19.96
N GLU A 203 0.00 18.97 -19.14
CA GLU A 203 -1.09 19.61 -18.40
C GLU A 203 -2.16 20.17 -19.34
N ASP A 204 -1.75 20.76 -20.47
CA ASP A 204 -2.63 21.26 -21.52
C ASP A 204 -3.24 20.16 -22.40
N GLY A 205 -2.80 18.91 -22.22
CA GLY A 205 -3.27 17.75 -22.97
C GLY A 205 -2.88 17.73 -24.44
N GLN A 206 -1.89 18.54 -24.86
CA GLN A 206 -1.45 18.58 -26.26
C GLN A 206 -0.42 17.53 -26.60
N LYS A 207 0.28 16.99 -25.60
CA LYS A 207 1.28 15.94 -25.79
C LYS A 207 1.06 14.76 -24.83
N LEU A 208 1.38 13.57 -25.30
CA LEU A 208 1.34 12.32 -24.56
C LEU A 208 2.72 11.69 -24.54
N ALA A 209 3.37 11.64 -23.38
CA ALA A 209 4.54 10.78 -23.18
C ALA A 209 4.07 9.35 -22.83
N PHE A 210 4.77 8.34 -23.34
CA PHE A 210 4.43 6.93 -23.09
C PHE A 210 5.66 6.05 -23.11
N TYR A 211 5.60 4.97 -22.34
CA TYR A 211 6.60 3.91 -22.40
C TYR A 211 6.36 2.96 -23.56
N ARG A 212 7.46 2.51 -24.18
CA ARG A 212 7.55 1.31 -24.99
C ARG A 212 8.55 0.36 -24.35
N MET A 213 8.11 -0.82 -23.98
CA MET A 213 8.95 -1.87 -23.39
C MET A 213 9.15 -3.00 -24.41
N ASP A 214 10.40 -3.30 -24.72
CA ASP A 214 10.79 -4.50 -25.44
C ASP A 214 11.29 -5.55 -24.44
N GLN A 215 10.54 -6.61 -24.28
CA GLN A 215 10.86 -7.75 -23.44
C GLN A 215 11.06 -9.06 -24.25
N SER A 216 11.35 -8.94 -25.56
CA SER A 216 11.56 -10.10 -26.43
C SER A 216 12.72 -10.99 -25.97
N MET A 217 13.75 -10.36 -25.36
CA MET A 217 14.93 -11.05 -24.83
C MET A 217 14.75 -11.61 -23.42
N VAL A 218 13.69 -11.26 -22.73
CA VAL A 218 13.40 -11.73 -21.37
C VAL A 218 12.93 -13.18 -21.41
N ALA A 219 13.44 -14.00 -20.50
CA ALA A 219 13.06 -15.40 -20.40
C ALA A 219 11.56 -15.57 -20.07
N ASP A 220 10.97 -16.61 -20.64
CA ASP A 220 9.61 -17.02 -20.34
C ASP A 220 9.59 -17.94 -19.11
N TYR A 221 8.74 -17.62 -18.15
CA TYR A 221 8.36 -18.53 -17.08
C TYR A 221 7.08 -19.28 -17.50
N PRO A 222 7.07 -20.64 -17.50
CA PRO A 222 5.93 -21.41 -17.97
C PRO A 222 4.78 -21.40 -16.95
N GLN A 223 3.76 -20.59 -17.19
CA GLN A 223 2.47 -20.69 -16.49
C GLN A 223 1.57 -21.65 -17.24
N VAL A 224 0.78 -22.44 -16.52
CA VAL A 224 -0.12 -23.44 -17.10
C VAL A 224 -1.56 -23.17 -16.66
N ASN A 225 -2.44 -22.98 -17.62
CA ASN A 225 -3.89 -22.92 -17.39
C ASN A 225 -4.46 -24.34 -17.45
N THR A 226 -5.01 -24.79 -16.32
CA THR A 226 -5.60 -26.15 -16.16
C THR A 226 -7.12 -26.18 -16.15
N PHE A 227 -7.80 -25.06 -16.43
CA PHE A 227 -9.27 -24.97 -16.37
C PHE A 227 -9.97 -25.32 -17.67
N SER A 228 -9.23 -25.52 -18.76
CA SER A 228 -9.73 -26.05 -20.01
C SER A 228 -9.54 -27.59 -20.06
N ARG A 229 -10.27 -28.26 -20.96
CA ARG A 229 -10.13 -29.71 -21.15
C ARG A 229 -8.71 -30.12 -21.52
N GLU A 230 -8.06 -29.33 -22.37
CA GLU A 230 -6.63 -29.44 -22.69
C GLU A 230 -5.94 -28.30 -21.98
N ALA A 231 -4.99 -28.62 -21.10
CA ALA A 231 -4.18 -27.60 -20.43
C ALA A 231 -3.37 -26.78 -21.45
N THR A 232 -3.35 -25.48 -21.28
CA THR A 232 -2.64 -24.56 -22.18
C THR A 232 -1.48 -23.90 -21.47
N LEU A 233 -0.39 -23.66 -22.23
CA LEU A 233 0.74 -22.90 -21.76
C LEU A 233 0.44 -21.38 -21.93
N GLU A 234 0.55 -20.63 -20.84
CA GLU A 234 0.36 -19.18 -20.79
C GLU A 234 1.60 -18.53 -20.14
N PRO A 235 2.76 -18.49 -20.83
CA PRO A 235 4.01 -18.09 -20.19
C PRO A 235 4.04 -16.59 -19.87
N ASP A 236 4.64 -16.23 -18.72
CA ASP A 236 4.95 -14.87 -18.33
C ASP A 236 6.41 -14.51 -18.62
N LYS A 237 6.66 -13.27 -19.02
CA LYS A 237 8.01 -12.72 -19.07
C LYS A 237 8.51 -12.48 -17.65
N TYR A 238 9.54 -13.22 -17.23
CA TYR A 238 10.05 -13.16 -15.88
C TYR A 238 11.58 -13.10 -15.86
N PRO A 239 12.17 -11.91 -15.69
CA PRO A 239 13.62 -11.74 -15.62
C PRO A 239 14.13 -12.09 -14.22
N MET A 240 14.69 -13.26 -14.00
CA MET A 240 15.27 -13.64 -12.72
C MET A 240 16.61 -12.94 -12.49
N ALA A 241 17.01 -12.78 -11.23
CA ALA A 241 18.26 -12.15 -10.84
C ALA A 241 19.47 -12.71 -11.62
N GLY A 242 20.31 -11.82 -12.15
CA GLY A 242 21.45 -12.16 -13.01
C GLY A 242 21.11 -12.44 -14.47
N MET A 243 19.82 -12.52 -14.84
CA MET A 243 19.40 -12.78 -16.23
C MET A 243 19.21 -11.48 -17.03
N THR A 244 18.93 -11.62 -18.32
CA THR A 244 18.71 -10.49 -19.22
C THR A 244 17.42 -9.75 -18.88
N SER A 245 17.51 -8.41 -18.74
CA SER A 245 16.39 -7.51 -18.51
C SER A 245 15.74 -7.04 -19.82
N HIS A 246 14.53 -6.49 -19.71
CA HIS A 246 13.85 -5.79 -20.80
C HIS A 246 14.48 -4.41 -21.06
N LYS A 247 14.14 -3.81 -22.20
CA LYS A 247 14.58 -2.49 -22.64
C LYS A 247 13.39 -1.55 -22.75
N VAL A 248 13.53 -0.34 -22.21
CA VAL A 248 12.47 0.67 -22.24
C VAL A 248 12.92 1.90 -23.01
N THR A 249 12.03 2.39 -23.87
CA THR A 249 12.16 3.65 -24.59
C THR A 249 10.93 4.52 -24.33
N ILE A 250 11.06 5.84 -24.55
CA ILE A 250 10.01 6.80 -24.27
C ILE A 250 9.65 7.56 -25.55
N GLY A 251 8.38 7.49 -25.94
CA GLY A 251 7.82 8.24 -27.06
C GLY A 251 7.00 9.42 -26.55
N ILE A 252 6.96 10.49 -27.33
CA ILE A 252 6.15 11.68 -27.09
C ILE A 252 5.30 11.92 -28.33
N PHE A 253 4.01 11.70 -28.22
CA PHE A 253 3.04 11.98 -29.29
C PHE A 253 2.50 13.38 -29.15
N ASP A 254 2.53 14.15 -30.23
CA ASP A 254 1.98 15.49 -30.31
C ASP A 254 0.63 15.44 -31.04
N LEU A 255 -0.44 15.87 -30.37
CA LEU A 255 -1.82 15.78 -30.89
C LEU A 255 -2.05 16.68 -32.11
N GLN A 256 -1.36 17.82 -32.21
CA GLN A 256 -1.55 18.77 -33.27
C GLN A 256 -0.88 18.30 -34.57
N SER A 257 0.36 17.86 -34.50
CA SER A 257 1.11 17.40 -35.64
C SER A 257 0.84 15.95 -36.03
N GLY A 258 0.34 15.14 -35.11
CA GLY A 258 0.16 13.69 -35.27
C GLY A 258 1.48 12.92 -35.31
N ASN A 259 2.60 13.51 -34.92
CA ASN A 259 3.92 12.90 -34.95
C ASN A 259 4.35 12.40 -33.54
N THR A 260 5.18 11.36 -33.54
CA THR A 260 5.85 10.87 -32.33
C THR A 260 7.34 11.19 -32.37
N THR A 261 7.83 11.88 -31.36
CA THR A 261 9.26 12.09 -31.09
C THR A 261 9.74 11.07 -30.08
N TRP A 262 10.83 10.36 -30.35
CA TRP A 262 11.45 9.43 -29.41
C TRP A 262 12.57 10.14 -28.66
N LEU A 263 12.65 9.93 -27.34
CA LEU A 263 13.78 10.44 -26.56
C LEU A 263 15.08 9.73 -26.93
N ASN A 264 16.14 10.50 -27.10
CA ASN A 264 17.48 9.98 -27.33
C ASN A 264 18.10 9.56 -25.98
N LEU A 265 17.75 8.35 -25.51
CA LEU A 265 18.23 7.79 -24.26
C LEU A 265 19.60 7.08 -24.38
N GLY A 266 20.14 6.97 -25.60
CA GLY A 266 21.34 6.18 -25.88
C GLY A 266 21.08 4.67 -25.75
N ASP A 267 22.06 3.91 -25.26
CA ASP A 267 21.88 2.48 -24.98
C ASP A 267 21.03 2.30 -23.71
N VAL A 268 19.86 1.73 -23.89
CA VAL A 268 18.87 1.49 -22.81
C VAL A 268 19.04 0.15 -22.11
N THR A 269 20.10 -0.60 -22.43
CA THR A 269 20.41 -1.89 -21.80
C THR A 269 20.77 -1.69 -20.33
N ASP A 270 20.13 -2.47 -19.45
CA ASP A 270 20.40 -2.47 -18.01
C ASP A 270 20.21 -1.08 -17.35
N ARG A 271 19.19 -0.35 -17.81
CA ARG A 271 18.80 0.97 -17.29
C ARG A 271 17.30 1.01 -17.04
N TYR A 272 16.91 1.72 -16.00
CA TYR A 272 15.52 1.91 -15.59
C TYR A 272 15.14 3.38 -15.69
N PHE A 273 13.96 3.67 -16.22
CA PHE A 273 13.43 5.03 -16.42
C PHE A 273 12.11 5.17 -15.70
N SER A 274 12.05 6.11 -14.74
CA SER A 274 10.89 6.26 -13.87
C SER A 274 10.45 7.71 -13.69
N ASN A 275 9.27 7.90 -13.09
CA ASN A 275 8.77 9.17 -12.58
C ASN A 275 8.77 10.31 -13.61
N LEU A 276 8.28 10.02 -14.83
CA LEU A 276 8.14 11.01 -15.89
C LEU A 276 7.29 12.20 -15.43
N THR A 277 7.82 13.41 -15.57
CA THR A 277 7.15 14.65 -15.17
C THR A 277 7.27 15.69 -16.26
N TRP A 278 6.12 16.25 -16.68
CA TRP A 278 6.10 17.38 -17.58
C TRP A 278 6.54 18.66 -16.90
N GLY A 279 7.39 19.43 -17.56
CA GLY A 279 7.60 20.82 -17.20
C GLY A 279 6.34 21.65 -17.46
N PRO A 280 6.09 22.71 -16.66
CA PRO A 280 4.93 23.60 -16.86
C PRO A 280 4.89 24.31 -18.23
N ASP A 281 6.03 24.30 -18.94
CA ASP A 281 6.15 24.84 -20.28
C ASP A 281 5.60 23.92 -21.40
N GLY A 282 5.29 22.64 -21.07
CA GLY A 282 4.88 21.61 -22.02
C GLY A 282 5.95 21.24 -23.06
N LYS A 283 7.21 21.73 -22.87
CA LYS A 283 8.33 21.51 -23.81
C LYS A 283 9.44 20.65 -23.22
N THR A 284 9.48 20.53 -21.90
CA THR A 284 10.49 19.76 -21.19
C THR A 284 9.84 18.56 -20.51
N LEU A 285 10.45 17.38 -20.66
CA LEU A 285 10.10 16.18 -19.88
C LEU A 285 11.27 15.85 -18.95
N TYR A 286 10.95 15.69 -17.68
CA TYR A 286 11.89 15.28 -16.64
C TYR A 286 11.66 13.81 -16.30
N LEU A 287 12.74 13.08 -16.02
CA LEU A 287 12.66 11.68 -15.60
C LEU A 287 13.85 11.30 -14.73
N PHE A 288 13.66 10.28 -13.91
CA PHE A 288 14.75 9.62 -13.22
C PHE A 288 15.25 8.44 -14.04
N GLU A 289 16.57 8.36 -14.14
CA GLU A 289 17.30 7.23 -14.69
C GLU A 289 18.09 6.53 -13.59
N LEU A 290 17.98 5.21 -13.52
CA LEU A 290 18.66 4.37 -12.55
C LEU A 290 19.45 3.28 -13.31
N ASN A 291 20.71 3.04 -12.91
CA ASN A 291 21.48 1.92 -13.43
C ASN A 291 20.96 0.58 -12.87
N ARG A 292 21.37 -0.54 -13.48
CA ARG A 292 20.93 -1.88 -13.04
C ARG A 292 21.34 -2.20 -11.60
N ASP A 293 22.53 -1.79 -11.17
CA ASP A 293 22.99 -1.96 -9.78
C ASP A 293 22.20 -1.09 -8.78
N GLN A 294 21.32 -0.21 -9.28
CA GLN A 294 20.40 0.63 -8.53
C GLN A 294 21.10 1.54 -7.50
N ASN A 295 22.36 1.84 -7.71
CA ASN A 295 23.19 2.63 -6.82
C ASN A 295 23.61 3.99 -7.40
N HIS A 296 23.25 4.27 -8.65
CA HIS A 296 23.47 5.52 -9.35
C HIS A 296 22.16 5.99 -10.00
N CYS A 297 21.61 7.09 -9.50
CA CYS A 297 20.36 7.67 -9.97
C CYS A 297 20.58 9.09 -10.47
N SER A 298 20.10 9.41 -11.67
CA SER A 298 20.15 10.77 -12.23
C SER A 298 18.74 11.31 -12.49
N LEU A 299 18.56 12.61 -12.29
CA LEU A 299 17.38 13.38 -12.74
C LEU A 299 17.78 14.16 -13.99
N ASP A 300 17.15 13.84 -15.10
CA ASP A 300 17.47 14.36 -16.42
C ASP A 300 16.30 15.11 -17.05
N ALA A 301 16.62 16.15 -17.82
CA ALA A 301 15.65 16.95 -18.59
C ALA A 301 15.86 16.73 -20.10
N TYR A 302 14.75 16.52 -20.82
CA TYR A 302 14.72 16.28 -22.25
C TYR A 302 13.82 17.29 -22.96
N ASP A 303 14.25 17.77 -24.15
CA ASP A 303 13.43 18.55 -25.06
C ASP A 303 12.41 17.66 -25.76
N THR A 304 11.13 17.95 -25.60
CA THR A 304 10.05 17.09 -26.10
C THR A 304 9.80 17.22 -27.61
N ASN A 305 10.38 18.21 -28.30
CA ASN A 305 10.26 18.36 -29.74
C ASN A 305 11.39 17.68 -30.50
N THR A 306 12.58 17.64 -29.91
CA THR A 306 13.76 17.04 -30.54
C THR A 306 14.08 15.66 -29.99
N GLY A 307 13.63 15.35 -28.78
CA GLY A 307 13.99 14.13 -28.05
C GLY A 307 15.36 14.18 -27.40
N GLU A 308 16.12 15.28 -27.56
CA GLU A 308 17.49 15.38 -27.07
C GLU A 308 17.54 15.72 -25.57
N LYS A 309 18.53 15.16 -24.88
CA LYS A 309 18.80 15.48 -23.48
C LYS A 309 19.34 16.91 -23.37
N ILE A 310 18.60 17.74 -22.62
CA ILE A 310 19.00 19.15 -22.37
C ILE A 310 20.14 19.16 -21.37
N LYS A 311 19.97 18.47 -20.22
CA LYS A 311 20.99 18.40 -19.15
C LYS A 311 20.65 17.37 -18.08
N ASN A 312 21.64 17.02 -17.26
CA ASN A 312 21.47 16.41 -15.96
C ASN A 312 21.28 17.50 -14.90
N LEU A 313 20.30 17.34 -14.02
CA LEU A 313 19.98 18.29 -12.95
C LEU A 313 20.50 17.86 -11.59
N TYR A 314 20.51 16.56 -11.35
CA TYR A 314 20.87 15.97 -10.06
C TYR A 314 21.35 14.54 -10.25
N THR A 315 22.30 14.13 -9.41
CA THR A 315 22.76 12.76 -9.34
C THR A 315 22.85 12.34 -7.87
N GLU A 316 22.38 11.14 -7.57
CA GLU A 316 22.49 10.53 -6.26
C GLU A 316 23.19 9.18 -6.38
N ASP A 317 24.30 9.04 -5.66
CA ASP A 317 25.09 7.81 -5.58
C ASP A 317 24.96 7.20 -4.18
N SER A 318 24.94 5.87 -4.11
CA SER A 318 24.89 5.14 -2.85
C SER A 318 25.89 3.99 -2.85
N GLN A 319 26.40 3.64 -1.68
CA GLN A 319 27.18 2.42 -1.49
C GLN A 319 26.31 1.16 -1.49
N LYS A 320 24.99 1.33 -1.42
CA LYS A 320 24.00 0.26 -1.41
C LYS A 320 23.04 0.47 -2.56
N TYR A 321 21.91 1.15 -2.32
CA TYR A 321 20.93 1.43 -3.37
C TYR A 321 20.27 2.80 -3.18
N VAL A 322 19.68 3.31 -4.24
CA VAL A 322 18.82 4.51 -4.30
C VAL A 322 17.44 4.09 -4.81
N GLU A 323 16.39 4.63 -4.21
CA GLU A 323 15.00 4.37 -4.64
C GLU A 323 14.31 5.67 -5.05
N PRO A 324 14.23 5.98 -6.36
CA PRO A 324 13.47 7.13 -6.85
C PRO A 324 11.97 6.80 -6.89
N LEU A 325 11.30 6.86 -5.75
CA LEU A 325 9.89 6.45 -5.60
C LEU A 325 8.87 7.53 -5.97
N HIS A 326 9.31 8.79 -6.15
CA HIS A 326 8.42 9.92 -6.35
C HIS A 326 8.87 10.80 -7.50
N PRO A 327 7.93 11.30 -8.34
CA PRO A 327 8.24 12.31 -9.36
C PRO A 327 8.61 13.64 -8.70
N ILE A 328 9.30 14.49 -9.45
CA ILE A 328 9.46 15.90 -9.06
C ILE A 328 8.10 16.61 -9.12
N THR A 329 7.93 17.67 -8.31
CA THR A 329 6.67 18.41 -8.25
C THR A 329 6.94 19.89 -8.33
N PHE A 330 6.49 20.55 -9.41
CA PHE A 330 6.65 21.98 -9.61
C PHE A 330 5.83 22.80 -8.61
N LEU A 331 6.37 23.98 -8.22
CA LEU A 331 5.62 24.91 -7.38
C LEU A 331 4.52 25.59 -8.22
N PRO A 332 3.25 25.60 -7.79
CA PRO A 332 2.16 26.19 -8.60
C PRO A 332 2.22 27.72 -8.73
N TRP A 333 3.17 28.38 -8.10
CA TRP A 333 3.41 29.83 -8.16
C TRP A 333 4.80 30.20 -8.69
N ASP A 334 5.59 29.20 -9.11
CA ASP A 334 6.96 29.43 -9.62
C ASP A 334 7.37 28.25 -10.50
N ASN A 335 7.17 28.41 -11.80
CA ASN A 335 7.43 27.38 -12.80
C ASN A 335 8.92 27.05 -13.00
N GLU A 336 9.82 27.82 -12.36
CA GLU A 336 11.27 27.59 -12.41
C GLU A 336 11.76 26.78 -11.23
N LYS A 337 10.88 26.35 -10.31
CA LYS A 337 11.25 25.61 -9.11
C LYS A 337 10.38 24.40 -8.90
N PHE A 338 11.00 23.34 -8.43
CA PHE A 338 10.33 22.08 -8.08
C PHE A 338 10.86 21.47 -6.81
N ILE A 339 10.06 20.58 -6.23
CA ILE A 339 10.42 19.75 -5.08
C ILE A 339 10.84 18.38 -5.61
N TYR A 340 11.92 17.84 -5.04
CA TYR A 340 12.31 16.46 -5.21
C TYR A 340 12.53 15.78 -3.86
N TRP A 341 12.49 14.46 -3.86
CA TRP A 341 12.64 13.62 -2.70
C TRP A 341 14.03 13.01 -2.64
N SER A 342 14.64 12.96 -1.46
CA SER A 342 15.90 12.25 -1.25
C SER A 342 16.06 11.86 0.22
N TRP A 343 16.77 10.78 0.47
CA TRP A 343 17.20 10.38 1.81
C TRP A 343 18.70 10.57 2.04
N LYS A 344 19.31 11.47 1.29
CA LYS A 344 20.77 11.73 1.35
C LYS A 344 21.29 12.16 2.73
N ASP A 345 20.41 12.71 3.59
CA ASP A 345 20.74 13.03 4.98
C ASP A 345 20.41 11.90 5.98
N GLY A 346 19.98 10.73 5.48
CA GLY A 346 19.64 9.55 6.25
C GLY A 346 18.14 9.31 6.44
N TYR A 347 17.28 10.26 6.08
CA TYR A 347 15.82 10.15 6.15
C TYR A 347 15.17 10.71 4.89
N THR A 348 14.01 10.20 4.52
CA THR A 348 13.27 10.67 3.35
C THR A 348 12.70 12.06 3.60
N HIS A 349 13.29 13.07 2.92
CA HIS A 349 12.96 14.47 3.04
C HIS A 349 12.74 15.15 1.69
N LEU A 350 12.17 16.37 1.73
CA LEU A 350 11.88 17.21 0.60
C LEU A 350 12.94 18.29 0.43
N TYR A 351 13.39 18.47 -0.81
CA TYR A 351 14.38 19.46 -1.22
C TYR A 351 13.82 20.35 -2.33
N LEU A 352 14.20 21.61 -2.34
CA LEU A 352 13.84 22.58 -3.38
C LEU A 352 15.00 22.74 -4.35
N MET A 353 14.69 22.66 -5.65
CA MET A 353 15.66 22.83 -6.74
C MET A 353 15.08 23.76 -7.81
N ASP A 354 15.95 24.47 -8.53
CA ASP A 354 15.54 25.20 -9.73
C ASP A 354 15.72 24.36 -11.01
N VAL A 355 15.08 24.79 -12.10
CA VAL A 355 15.17 24.13 -13.42
C VAL A 355 16.58 24.11 -14.01
N ASN A 356 17.54 24.82 -13.39
CA ASN A 356 18.95 24.81 -13.76
C ASN A 356 19.76 23.75 -13.02
N GLY A 357 19.15 23.00 -12.09
CA GLY A 357 19.80 21.98 -11.29
C GLY A 357 20.48 22.52 -10.03
N LYS A 358 20.22 23.79 -9.67
CA LYS A 358 20.72 24.36 -8.43
C LYS A 358 19.79 23.98 -7.27
N GLU A 359 20.31 23.26 -6.28
CA GLU A 359 19.62 23.04 -5.03
C GLU A 359 19.52 24.34 -4.23
N LEU A 360 18.29 24.72 -3.89
CA LEU A 360 17.99 25.97 -3.18
C LEU A 360 17.85 25.77 -1.67
N GLY A 361 17.63 24.54 -1.22
CA GLY A 361 17.60 24.18 0.19
C GLY A 361 16.76 22.95 0.51
N GLN A 362 16.93 22.46 1.73
CA GLN A 362 16.17 21.37 2.32
C GLN A 362 14.92 21.94 3.01
N LEU A 363 13.74 21.45 2.63
CA LEU A 363 12.45 21.95 3.14
C LEU A 363 12.01 21.24 4.42
N THR A 364 12.39 19.97 4.59
CA THR A 364 12.09 19.17 5.78
C THR A 364 13.37 18.55 6.32
N LYS A 365 13.49 18.42 7.64
CA LYS A 365 14.69 17.90 8.29
C LYS A 365 14.36 17.29 9.65
N GLY A 366 15.02 16.19 10.00
CA GLY A 366 14.89 15.53 11.30
C GLY A 366 15.11 14.03 11.21
N LYS A 367 15.03 13.33 12.34
CA LYS A 367 15.11 11.87 12.41
C LYS A 367 13.71 11.26 12.23
N TRP A 368 13.08 11.55 11.11
CA TRP A 368 11.74 11.12 10.72
C TRP A 368 11.61 11.24 9.21
N VAL A 369 10.61 10.59 8.63
CA VAL A 369 10.39 10.56 7.19
C VAL A 369 9.14 11.34 6.78
N VAL A 370 9.17 11.98 5.61
CA VAL A 370 7.99 12.46 4.90
C VAL A 370 7.34 11.27 4.20
N LYS A 371 6.02 11.11 4.33
CA LYS A 371 5.26 10.03 3.67
C LYS A 371 4.58 10.49 2.39
N GLU A 372 4.03 11.71 2.37
CA GLU A 372 3.30 12.25 1.22
C GLU A 372 3.50 13.76 1.10
N LEU A 373 3.64 14.25 -0.11
CA LEU A 373 3.40 15.64 -0.46
C LEU A 373 1.94 15.73 -0.92
N VAL A 374 1.05 16.13 -0.02
CA VAL A 374 -0.41 16.19 -0.27
C VAL A 374 -0.75 17.29 -1.28
N GLY A 375 0.01 18.39 -1.27
CA GLY A 375 -0.14 19.48 -2.22
C GLY A 375 0.31 20.82 -1.64
N PHE A 376 -0.26 21.91 -2.17
CA PHE A 376 0.21 23.26 -1.90
C PHE A 376 -0.92 24.19 -1.46
N CYS A 377 -0.57 25.20 -0.66
CA CYS A 377 -1.38 26.37 -0.40
C CYS A 377 -0.69 27.60 -1.01
N PRO A 378 -1.03 28.01 -2.26
CA PRO A 378 -0.36 29.09 -2.97
C PRO A 378 -0.43 30.43 -2.26
N SER A 379 -1.55 30.74 -1.60
CA SER A 379 -1.77 32.01 -0.88
C SER A 379 -0.82 32.24 0.31
N THR A 380 -0.29 31.15 0.91
CA THR A 380 0.65 31.20 2.02
C THR A 380 2.07 30.77 1.61
N LYS A 381 2.28 30.39 0.36
CA LYS A 381 3.52 29.80 -0.15
C LYS A 381 3.95 28.60 0.71
N SER A 382 3.01 27.70 0.97
CA SER A 382 3.21 26.54 1.84
C SER A 382 2.93 25.24 1.09
N LEU A 383 3.56 24.17 1.56
CA LEU A 383 3.22 22.79 1.21
C LEU A 383 2.53 22.11 2.39
N ILE A 384 1.67 21.16 2.05
CA ILE A 384 1.00 20.28 2.99
C ILE A 384 1.57 18.88 2.79
N ILE A 385 2.05 18.29 3.87
CA ILE A 385 2.64 16.94 3.86
C ILE A 385 1.99 16.05 4.90
N THR A 386 2.16 14.74 4.75
CA THR A 386 2.08 13.81 5.87
C THR A 386 3.48 13.31 6.23
N SER A 387 3.74 13.11 7.51
CA SER A 387 5.04 12.66 8.00
C SER A 387 4.97 11.89 9.31
N LYS A 388 6.08 11.23 9.66
CA LYS A 388 6.29 10.53 10.93
C LYS A 388 6.89 11.43 12.02
N GLU A 389 6.85 12.76 11.88
CA GLU A 389 7.46 13.71 12.82
C GLU A 389 6.90 13.60 14.25
N SER A 390 5.62 13.25 14.42
CA SER A 390 4.99 13.05 15.73
C SER A 390 5.39 11.74 16.43
N GLY A 391 6.03 10.82 15.71
CA GLY A 391 6.48 9.53 16.22
C GLY A 391 6.42 8.42 15.17
N ASP A 392 7.26 7.41 15.30
CA ASP A 392 7.44 6.35 14.30
C ASP A 392 6.15 5.57 13.98
N LEU A 393 5.24 5.44 14.95
CA LEU A 393 3.94 4.77 14.75
C LEU A 393 2.82 5.72 14.30
N GLN A 394 3.07 7.03 14.26
CA GLN A 394 2.12 8.06 13.88
C GLN A 394 2.30 8.46 12.42
N LYS A 395 1.25 8.98 11.78
CA LYS A 395 1.33 9.69 10.50
C LYS A 395 0.44 10.92 10.56
N ASN A 396 1.05 12.10 10.60
CA ASN A 396 0.34 13.36 10.87
C ASN A 396 0.51 14.37 9.75
N ILE A 397 -0.40 15.36 9.71
CA ILE A 397 -0.50 16.36 8.65
C ILE A 397 0.17 17.66 9.09
N TYR A 398 1.10 18.15 8.29
CA TYR A 398 1.82 19.39 8.55
C TYR A 398 1.70 20.38 7.40
N ASN A 399 1.56 21.66 7.77
CA ASN A 399 1.74 22.80 6.86
C ASN A 399 3.17 23.33 7.03
N ILE A 400 3.91 23.49 5.92
CA ILE A 400 5.28 23.99 5.91
C ILE A 400 5.38 25.21 5.00
N ASN A 401 5.72 26.36 5.55
CA ASN A 401 5.99 27.54 4.75
C ASN A 401 7.38 27.42 4.13
N ILE A 402 7.49 27.43 2.80
CA ILE A 402 8.77 27.15 2.10
C ILE A 402 9.85 28.23 2.31
N LYS A 403 9.48 29.45 2.66
CA LYS A 403 10.44 30.55 2.87
C LYS A 403 10.98 30.56 4.31
N THR A 404 10.11 30.35 5.29
CA THR A 404 10.49 30.44 6.71
C THR A 404 10.79 29.09 7.32
N LEU A 405 10.46 28.00 6.63
CA LEU A 405 10.51 26.59 7.08
C LEU A 405 9.71 26.36 8.37
N LYS A 406 8.80 27.29 8.71
CA LYS A 406 7.89 27.12 9.85
C LYS A 406 6.94 25.97 9.55
N ARG A 407 6.91 25.00 10.45
CA ARG A 407 5.99 23.85 10.44
C ARG A 407 4.84 24.08 11.41
N THR A 408 3.66 23.69 11.02
CA THR A 408 2.44 23.77 11.83
C THR A 408 1.66 22.46 11.70
N LEU A 409 1.44 21.78 12.81
CA LEU A 409 0.59 20.58 12.86
C LEU A 409 -0.85 20.97 12.57
N LEU A 410 -1.54 20.23 11.70
CA LEU A 410 -2.92 20.50 11.27
C LEU A 410 -3.96 19.53 11.85
N ASP A 411 -3.52 18.54 12.58
CA ASP A 411 -4.36 17.52 13.22
C ASP A 411 -4.13 17.46 14.74
N ASN A 412 -4.53 16.36 15.38
CA ASN A 412 -4.43 16.19 16.83
C ASN A 412 -3.08 15.59 17.30
N GLY A 413 -2.15 15.28 16.39
CA GLY A 413 -0.84 14.67 16.67
C GLY A 413 -0.90 13.20 17.10
N LYS A 414 -2.02 12.51 16.91
CA LYS A 414 -2.20 11.11 17.30
C LYS A 414 -2.80 10.30 16.15
N GLY A 415 -2.38 9.05 16.03
CA GLY A 415 -2.97 8.13 15.06
C GLY A 415 -2.38 8.23 13.66
N VAL A 416 -3.11 7.70 12.71
CA VAL A 416 -2.72 7.62 11.29
C VAL A 416 -3.73 8.39 10.46
N HIS A 417 -3.27 9.50 9.86
CA HIS A 417 -4.06 10.46 9.12
C HIS A 417 -3.88 10.30 7.62
N HIS A 418 -4.98 10.50 6.88
CA HIS A 418 -5.03 10.57 5.42
C HIS A 418 -5.63 11.91 5.00
N ALA A 419 -4.92 12.64 4.16
CA ALA A 419 -5.24 14.00 3.78
C ALA A 419 -5.61 14.13 2.31
N SER A 420 -6.56 15.01 1.99
CA SER A 420 -6.77 15.55 0.64
C SER A 420 -7.07 17.03 0.71
N LEU A 421 -6.62 17.80 -0.30
CA LEU A 421 -6.70 19.26 -0.30
C LEU A 421 -7.80 19.81 -1.20
N SER A 422 -8.41 20.93 -0.77
CA SER A 422 -9.13 21.82 -1.68
C SER A 422 -8.18 22.38 -2.76
N GLU A 423 -8.71 22.78 -3.90
CA GLU A 423 -7.91 23.27 -5.04
C GLU A 423 -7.01 24.47 -4.68
N ASP A 424 -7.49 25.38 -3.82
CA ASP A 424 -6.72 26.53 -3.34
C ASP A 424 -5.77 26.19 -2.18
N GLY A 425 -5.80 24.96 -1.68
CA GLY A 425 -5.00 24.49 -0.56
C GLY A 425 -5.37 25.09 0.80
N LEU A 426 -6.50 25.81 0.89
CA LEU A 426 -6.94 26.43 2.16
C LEU A 426 -7.60 25.47 3.12
N TYR A 427 -8.08 24.32 2.65
CA TYR A 427 -8.71 23.31 3.48
C TYR A 427 -8.15 21.92 3.19
N VAL A 428 -7.87 21.18 4.24
CA VAL A 428 -7.54 19.76 4.18
C VAL A 428 -8.69 18.94 4.76
N LEU A 429 -9.16 17.98 4.00
CA LEU A 429 -10.00 16.90 4.48
C LEU A 429 -9.09 15.87 5.12
N ASP A 430 -9.31 15.60 6.38
CA ASP A 430 -8.55 14.65 7.20
C ASP A 430 -9.45 13.48 7.59
N THR A 431 -9.00 12.28 7.33
CA THR A 431 -9.63 11.04 7.79
C THR A 431 -8.61 10.22 8.54
N TRP A 432 -8.87 9.88 9.80
CA TRP A 432 -7.88 9.20 10.62
C TRP A 432 -8.45 8.10 11.51
N GLN A 433 -7.54 7.28 12.01
CA GLN A 433 -7.76 6.25 13.01
C GLN A 433 -6.77 6.43 14.15
N GLU A 434 -7.18 6.02 15.36
CA GLU A 434 -6.31 5.87 16.53
C GLU A 434 -6.52 4.45 17.09
N PRO A 435 -5.69 3.94 17.99
CA PRO A 435 -5.82 2.57 18.44
C PRO A 435 -7.19 2.18 19.03
N ASP A 436 -7.86 3.14 19.64
CA ASP A 436 -9.20 3.01 20.24
C ASP A 436 -10.30 3.76 19.47
N ILE A 437 -9.96 4.34 18.32
CA ILE A 437 -10.89 5.10 17.47
C ILE A 437 -10.97 4.46 16.09
N PRO A 438 -12.10 3.84 15.73
CA PRO A 438 -12.26 3.18 14.43
C PRO A 438 -12.04 4.11 13.25
N ARG A 439 -12.66 5.29 13.24
CA ARG A 439 -12.42 6.34 12.25
C ARG A 439 -13.10 7.65 12.62
N LYS A 440 -12.41 8.76 12.31
CA LYS A 440 -12.95 10.10 12.32
C LYS A 440 -12.68 10.81 11.00
N CYS A 441 -13.46 11.87 10.76
CA CYS A 441 -13.30 12.72 9.59
C CYS A 441 -13.56 14.18 10.00
N ALA A 442 -12.68 15.08 9.52
CA ALA A 442 -12.77 16.51 9.77
C ALA A 442 -12.26 17.32 8.58
N VAL A 443 -12.59 18.60 8.53
CA VAL A 443 -11.98 19.56 7.61
C VAL A 443 -11.24 20.61 8.42
N THR A 444 -9.96 20.78 8.12
CA THR A 444 -9.09 21.75 8.81
C THR A 444 -8.66 22.86 7.86
N ASN A 445 -8.78 24.11 8.29
CA ASN A 445 -8.24 25.26 7.56
C ASN A 445 -6.71 25.30 7.70
N THR A 446 -5.99 25.18 6.59
CA THR A 446 -4.52 25.04 6.57
C THR A 446 -3.78 26.28 7.06
N LYS A 447 -4.40 27.47 6.98
CA LYS A 447 -3.81 28.74 7.43
C LYS A 447 -4.01 28.99 8.92
N THR A 448 -5.17 28.65 9.45
CA THR A 448 -5.56 28.98 10.84
C THR A 448 -5.48 27.79 11.79
N GLY A 449 -5.43 26.56 11.28
CA GLY A 449 -5.53 25.33 12.07
C GLY A 449 -6.94 25.05 12.62
N LYS A 450 -7.93 25.88 12.27
CA LYS A 450 -9.31 25.65 12.75
C LYS A 450 -9.91 24.45 12.05
N SER A 451 -10.33 23.45 12.84
CA SER A 451 -10.95 22.21 12.39
C SER A 451 -12.46 22.18 12.62
N VAL A 452 -13.18 21.53 11.73
CA VAL A 452 -14.61 21.24 11.81
C VAL A 452 -14.80 19.74 11.67
N ALA A 453 -15.29 19.09 12.73
CA ALA A 453 -15.60 17.66 12.70
C ALA A 453 -16.79 17.40 11.76
N LEU A 454 -16.66 16.39 10.92
CA LEU A 454 -17.72 15.93 10.02
C LEU A 454 -18.36 14.65 10.53
N GLN A 455 -17.59 13.62 10.80
CA GLN A 455 -18.08 12.29 11.12
C GLN A 455 -17.20 11.59 12.17
N THR A 456 -17.84 10.70 12.94
CA THR A 456 -17.18 9.73 13.82
C THR A 456 -17.84 8.37 13.60
N ALA A 457 -17.07 7.35 13.24
CA ALA A 457 -17.57 6.00 13.06
C ALA A 457 -17.83 5.34 14.43
N PRO A 458 -18.95 4.63 14.57
CA PRO A 458 -19.13 3.73 15.71
C PRO A 458 -18.12 2.57 15.62
N ASP A 459 -17.92 1.89 16.73
CA ASP A 459 -17.16 0.65 16.74
C ASP A 459 -17.96 -0.44 16.01
N PRO A 460 -17.45 -0.97 14.87
CA PRO A 460 -18.15 -2.00 14.13
C PRO A 460 -18.21 -3.36 14.85
N TRP A 461 -17.45 -3.51 15.94
CA TRP A 461 -17.39 -4.73 16.76
C TRP A 461 -18.18 -4.63 18.06
N GLU A 462 -18.95 -3.56 18.26
CA GLU A 462 -19.80 -3.42 19.44
C GLU A 462 -20.75 -4.62 19.60
N GLY A 463 -20.72 -5.27 20.79
CA GLY A 463 -21.47 -6.51 21.07
C GLY A 463 -20.84 -7.81 20.53
N TRP A 464 -19.70 -7.71 19.85
CA TRP A 464 -18.92 -8.86 19.38
C TRP A 464 -17.66 -9.06 20.23
N TYR A 465 -16.92 -10.12 19.93
CA TYR A 465 -15.68 -10.45 20.63
C TYR A 465 -14.65 -9.32 20.50
N GLN A 466 -14.13 -8.87 21.66
CA GLN A 466 -13.14 -7.80 21.77
C GLN A 466 -11.85 -8.35 22.36
N PRO A 467 -10.82 -8.65 21.56
CA PRO A 467 -9.52 -9.06 22.10
C PRO A 467 -8.80 -7.90 22.77
N ILE A 468 -7.76 -8.20 23.52
CA ILE A 468 -6.90 -7.20 24.15
C ILE A 468 -5.73 -6.90 23.20
N PHE A 469 -5.56 -5.63 22.87
CA PHE A 469 -4.45 -5.16 22.04
C PHE A 469 -3.42 -4.47 22.91
N GLU A 470 -2.16 -4.86 22.75
CA GLU A 470 -1.01 -4.22 23.41
C GLU A 470 0.08 -3.91 22.39
N ASN A 471 0.88 -2.90 22.68
CA ASN A 471 2.08 -2.57 21.92
C ASN A 471 3.23 -2.22 22.85
N GLY A 472 4.44 -2.23 22.32
CA GLY A 472 5.64 -1.87 23.05
C GLY A 472 6.87 -1.96 22.19
N THR A 473 8.04 -1.96 22.84
CA THR A 473 9.34 -2.10 22.15
C THR A 473 10.19 -3.20 22.78
N VAL A 474 11.07 -3.76 21.94
CA VAL A 474 12.20 -4.59 22.37
C VAL A 474 13.46 -4.11 21.67
N LYS A 475 14.64 -4.36 22.26
CA LYS A 475 15.88 -4.04 21.57
C LYS A 475 16.17 -5.03 20.44
N ALA A 476 16.62 -4.49 19.32
CA ALA A 476 17.12 -5.27 18.19
C ALA A 476 18.39 -6.04 18.56
N ALA A 477 18.84 -6.91 17.68
CA ALA A 477 20.04 -7.70 17.90
C ALA A 477 21.32 -6.85 17.98
N ASP A 478 21.29 -5.57 17.57
CA ASP A 478 22.39 -4.61 17.79
C ASP A 478 22.45 -4.06 19.23
N GLY A 479 21.47 -4.38 20.08
CA GLY A 479 21.37 -3.95 21.48
C GLY A 479 20.95 -2.48 21.68
N THR A 480 20.77 -1.71 20.61
CA THR A 480 20.52 -0.26 20.67
C THR A 480 19.21 0.19 20.04
N THR A 481 18.87 -0.35 18.88
CA THR A 481 17.67 0.01 18.12
C THR A 481 16.41 -0.52 18.79
N ASP A 482 15.39 0.31 18.98
CA ASP A 482 14.08 -0.11 19.44
C ASP A 482 13.26 -0.66 18.27
N LEU A 483 12.69 -1.85 18.44
CA LEU A 483 11.78 -2.50 17.50
C LEU A 483 10.37 -2.47 18.09
N TYR A 484 9.41 -2.00 17.34
CA TYR A 484 8.01 -1.95 17.78
C TYR A 484 7.32 -3.29 17.57
N TRP A 485 6.53 -3.67 18.56
CA TRP A 485 5.69 -4.88 18.50
C TRP A 485 4.24 -4.58 18.85
N ARG A 486 3.35 -5.43 18.35
CA ARG A 486 1.94 -5.54 18.73
C ARG A 486 1.66 -6.96 19.22
N MET A 487 0.82 -7.06 20.26
CA MET A 487 0.30 -8.32 20.77
C MET A 487 -1.22 -8.30 20.82
N VAL A 488 -1.86 -9.39 20.40
CA VAL A 488 -3.31 -9.57 20.46
C VAL A 488 -3.57 -10.77 21.37
N LYS A 489 -4.30 -10.55 22.47
CA LYS A 489 -4.59 -11.55 23.48
C LYS A 489 -6.08 -11.86 23.56
N PRO A 490 -6.48 -13.08 23.99
CA PRO A 490 -7.89 -13.40 24.26
C PRO A 490 -8.58 -12.38 25.14
N SER A 491 -9.88 -12.16 24.95
CA SER A 491 -10.68 -11.24 25.78
C SER A 491 -10.79 -11.70 27.24
N ASP A 492 -10.76 -13.00 27.46
CA ASP A 492 -10.77 -13.69 28.78
C ASP A 492 -9.35 -14.03 29.26
N PHE A 493 -8.37 -13.24 28.85
CA PHE A 493 -6.96 -13.45 29.17
C PHE A 493 -6.74 -13.57 30.68
N ASP A 494 -6.10 -14.68 31.09
CA ASP A 494 -5.69 -14.96 32.45
C ASP A 494 -4.15 -15.04 32.53
N PRO A 495 -3.46 -14.15 33.24
CA PRO A 495 -2.00 -14.14 33.32
C PRO A 495 -1.39 -15.39 33.99
N ASN A 496 -2.20 -16.21 34.64
CA ASN A 496 -1.77 -17.46 35.26
C ASN A 496 -1.86 -18.68 34.34
N LYS A 497 -2.46 -18.52 33.15
CA LYS A 497 -2.53 -19.58 32.12
C LYS A 497 -1.40 -19.41 31.12
N LYS A 498 -1.02 -20.52 30.49
CA LYS A 498 -0.08 -20.53 29.38
C LYS A 498 -0.82 -20.67 28.06
N TYR A 499 -0.49 -19.78 27.11
CA TYR A 499 -1.13 -19.71 25.81
C TYR A 499 -0.19 -20.11 24.68
N PRO A 500 -0.65 -20.90 23.68
CA PRO A 500 0.06 -21.05 22.44
C PRO A 500 0.15 -19.68 21.76
N THR A 501 1.32 -19.38 21.19
CA THR A 501 1.57 -18.06 20.61
C THR A 501 1.99 -18.19 19.16
N VAL A 502 1.34 -17.47 18.25
CA VAL A 502 1.69 -17.41 16.84
C VAL A 502 2.33 -16.06 16.54
N ILE A 503 3.51 -16.10 15.98
CA ILE A 503 4.21 -14.92 15.47
C ILE A 503 3.80 -14.74 14.02
N TYR A 504 3.20 -13.57 13.69
CA TYR A 504 3.06 -13.18 12.32
C TYR A 504 4.29 -12.37 11.89
N VAL A 505 4.91 -12.74 10.80
CA VAL A 505 6.09 -12.06 10.25
C VAL A 505 5.86 -11.71 8.78
N TYR A 506 6.15 -10.47 8.40
CA TYR A 506 6.48 -10.12 7.03
C TYR A 506 7.99 -9.88 6.94
N GLY A 507 8.48 -8.87 7.63
CA GLY A 507 9.90 -8.63 7.90
C GLY A 507 10.69 -8.02 6.75
N GLY A 508 10.13 -7.93 5.56
CA GLY A 508 10.81 -7.47 4.35
C GLY A 508 10.81 -5.94 4.18
N PRO A 509 11.51 -5.46 3.16
CA PRO A 509 11.49 -4.06 2.75
C PRO A 509 10.06 -3.54 2.54
N HIS A 510 9.87 -2.25 2.84
CA HIS A 510 8.55 -1.57 2.78
C HIS A 510 7.46 -2.20 3.66
N ALA A 511 7.83 -3.03 4.64
CA ALA A 511 6.91 -3.54 5.64
C ALA A 511 6.70 -2.50 6.75
N HIS A 512 5.46 -2.33 7.17
CA HIS A 512 5.11 -1.57 8.37
C HIS A 512 3.82 -2.18 8.94
N ASN A 513 3.97 -3.00 9.98
CA ASN A 513 2.86 -3.79 10.52
C ASN A 513 2.30 -3.21 11.81
N VAL A 514 3.11 -2.46 12.56
CA VAL A 514 2.73 -1.88 13.85
C VAL A 514 2.61 -0.37 13.70
N GLU A 515 1.39 0.15 13.76
CA GLU A 515 1.12 1.58 13.63
C GLU A 515 -0.02 2.00 14.56
N ALA A 516 -0.10 3.30 14.89
CA ALA A 516 -1.12 3.84 15.79
C ALA A 516 -2.49 4.03 15.11
N SER A 517 -2.86 3.13 14.21
CA SER A 517 -4.21 3.03 13.62
C SER A 517 -5.12 2.16 14.50
N TRP A 518 -6.38 1.96 14.11
CA TRP A 518 -7.33 1.19 14.87
C TRP A 518 -6.81 -0.22 15.19
N HIS A 519 -6.87 -0.60 16.49
CA HIS A 519 -6.31 -1.85 17.00
C HIS A 519 -4.80 -2.03 16.70
N TRP A 520 -4.05 -0.91 16.63
CA TRP A 520 -2.62 -0.89 16.31
C TRP A 520 -2.28 -1.49 14.94
N GLY A 521 -3.19 -1.37 13.96
CA GLY A 521 -3.02 -1.94 12.62
C GLY A 521 -3.19 -3.45 12.56
N SER A 522 -3.87 -4.07 13.54
CA SER A 522 -4.05 -5.52 13.56
C SER A 522 -4.85 -6.02 12.37
N ARG A 523 -4.51 -7.22 11.92
CA ARG A 523 -5.28 -7.94 10.91
C ARG A 523 -6.44 -8.67 11.56
N SER A 524 -7.56 -8.75 10.86
CA SER A 524 -8.77 -9.39 11.39
C SER A 524 -8.57 -10.87 11.75
N TRP A 525 -7.67 -11.58 11.03
CA TRP A 525 -7.31 -12.96 11.34
C TRP A 525 -6.63 -13.10 12.71
N GLU A 526 -5.88 -12.09 13.16
CA GLU A 526 -5.27 -12.08 14.50
C GLU A 526 -6.36 -12.13 15.59
N THR A 527 -7.44 -11.37 15.42
CA THR A 527 -8.62 -11.43 16.29
C THR A 527 -9.29 -12.79 16.26
N TYR A 528 -9.42 -13.39 15.07
CA TYR A 528 -10.00 -14.72 14.94
C TYR A 528 -9.19 -15.78 15.70
N MET A 529 -7.87 -15.70 15.65
CA MET A 529 -7.01 -16.62 16.41
C MET A 529 -7.03 -16.35 17.92
N ALA A 530 -7.06 -15.06 18.33
CA ALA A 530 -7.20 -14.71 19.74
C ALA A 530 -8.50 -15.24 20.34
N GLN A 531 -9.61 -15.20 19.60
CA GLN A 531 -10.90 -15.80 19.95
C GLN A 531 -10.80 -17.33 20.17
N LYS A 532 -9.85 -18.00 19.52
CA LYS A 532 -9.57 -19.43 19.67
C LYS A 532 -8.61 -19.76 20.82
N GLY A 533 -8.15 -18.73 21.54
CA GLY A 533 -7.27 -18.88 22.70
C GLY A 533 -5.77 -18.80 22.39
N TYR A 534 -5.39 -18.23 21.24
CA TYR A 534 -4.00 -17.94 20.90
C TYR A 534 -3.60 -16.53 21.28
N ILE A 535 -2.33 -16.34 21.56
CA ILE A 535 -1.69 -15.01 21.51
C ILE A 535 -1.08 -14.81 20.13
N LEU A 536 -1.30 -13.65 19.52
CA LEU A 536 -0.66 -13.24 18.29
C LEU A 536 0.39 -12.18 18.61
N PHE A 537 1.57 -12.29 18.01
CA PHE A 537 2.67 -11.37 18.20
C PHE A 537 3.27 -10.94 16.85
N ILE A 538 3.46 -9.65 16.68
CA ILE A 538 4.00 -9.05 15.47
C ILE A 538 5.13 -8.10 15.87
N LEU A 539 6.27 -8.17 15.18
CA LEU A 539 7.44 -7.33 15.39
C LEU A 539 7.92 -6.77 14.06
N ASP A 540 8.08 -5.45 13.98
CA ASP A 540 8.74 -4.79 12.84
C ASP A 540 10.24 -4.76 13.11
N ASN A 541 10.98 -5.59 12.38
CA ASN A 541 12.43 -5.71 12.46
C ASN A 541 13.15 -4.65 11.62
N ARG A 542 14.47 -4.50 11.78
CA ARG A 542 15.30 -3.70 10.88
C ARG A 542 15.20 -4.24 9.46
N GLY A 543 15.27 -3.37 8.48
CA GLY A 543 14.96 -3.64 7.07
C GLY A 543 13.54 -3.23 6.67
N SER A 544 12.62 -3.04 7.63
CA SER A 544 11.31 -2.44 7.36
C SER A 544 11.39 -0.92 7.16
N GLU A 545 10.29 -0.29 6.68
CA GLU A 545 10.28 1.13 6.31
C GLU A 545 10.06 2.10 7.48
N ASP A 546 10.10 3.39 7.16
CA ASP A 546 9.72 4.53 8.01
C ASP A 546 10.69 4.91 9.14
N ARG A 547 11.81 4.24 9.25
CA ARG A 547 12.80 4.45 10.32
C ARG A 547 14.12 5.06 9.81
N GLY A 548 14.17 5.45 8.53
CA GLY A 548 15.31 6.03 7.86
C GLY A 548 16.22 5.01 7.16
N ARG A 549 17.09 5.54 6.29
CA ARG A 549 17.92 4.77 5.36
C ARG A 549 18.75 3.68 6.02
N ASP A 550 19.44 3.99 7.12
CA ASP A 550 20.35 3.03 7.75
C ASP A 550 19.59 1.85 8.39
N PHE A 551 18.37 2.09 8.88
CA PHE A 551 17.48 1.05 9.38
C PHE A 551 16.98 0.17 8.24
N GLU A 552 16.51 0.77 7.14
CA GLU A 552 15.98 0.07 5.97
C GLU A 552 17.07 -0.71 5.24
N GLN A 553 18.24 -0.12 5.02
CA GLN A 553 19.34 -0.73 4.30
C GLN A 553 20.24 -1.65 5.15
N SER A 554 19.85 -1.97 6.39
CA SER A 554 20.60 -2.88 7.27
C SER A 554 20.64 -4.33 6.77
N THR A 555 19.78 -4.67 5.82
CA THR A 555 19.61 -6.02 5.25
C THR A 555 20.26 -6.18 3.87
N PHE A 556 20.84 -5.11 3.33
CA PHE A 556 21.41 -5.11 1.98
C PHE A 556 22.47 -6.22 1.82
N ARG A 557 22.33 -7.01 0.74
CA ARG A 557 23.10 -8.20 0.34
C ARG A 557 22.90 -9.44 1.23
N HIS A 558 22.10 -9.34 2.32
CA HIS A 558 21.92 -10.40 3.31
C HIS A 558 20.45 -10.51 3.76
N LEU A 559 19.50 -10.49 2.84
CA LEU A 559 18.08 -10.58 3.16
C LEU A 559 17.77 -11.77 4.06
N GLY A 560 17.00 -11.53 5.11
CA GLY A 560 16.63 -12.53 6.11
C GLY A 560 17.58 -12.63 7.29
N GLN A 561 18.86 -12.24 7.17
CA GLN A 561 19.85 -12.45 8.23
C GLN A 561 19.70 -11.47 9.39
N THR A 562 19.58 -10.18 9.12
CA THR A 562 19.30 -9.15 10.15
C THR A 562 17.91 -9.34 10.71
N GLU A 563 16.94 -9.57 9.83
CA GLU A 563 15.53 -9.76 10.17
C GLU A 563 15.33 -10.95 11.12
N MET A 564 15.95 -12.12 10.83
CA MET A 564 15.86 -13.29 11.71
C MET A 564 16.43 -12.99 13.10
N LYS A 565 17.60 -12.34 13.20
CA LYS A 565 18.20 -11.99 14.49
C LYS A 565 17.29 -11.10 15.32
N ASP A 566 16.65 -10.13 14.69
CA ASP A 566 15.71 -9.22 15.35
C ASP A 566 14.41 -9.95 15.76
N GLN A 567 13.86 -10.83 14.90
CA GLN A 567 12.71 -11.68 15.25
C GLN A 567 13.01 -12.59 16.45
N ILE A 568 14.24 -13.11 16.56
CA ILE A 568 14.65 -13.89 17.73
C ILE A 568 14.73 -13.04 19.01
N CYS A 569 15.04 -11.75 18.92
CA CYS A 569 14.90 -10.84 20.06
C CYS A 569 13.44 -10.77 20.53
N GLY A 570 12.48 -10.71 19.62
CA GLY A 570 11.06 -10.81 19.91
C GLY A 570 10.68 -12.14 20.56
N VAL A 571 11.20 -13.27 20.06
CA VAL A 571 11.00 -14.59 20.66
C VAL A 571 11.56 -14.65 22.10
N ASN A 572 12.75 -14.11 22.31
CA ASN A 572 13.36 -14.07 23.64
C ASN A 572 12.52 -13.22 24.61
N PHE A 573 11.98 -12.09 24.15
CA PHE A 573 11.02 -11.30 24.92
C PHE A 573 9.78 -12.14 25.28
N LEU A 574 9.16 -12.81 24.32
CA LEU A 574 7.99 -13.67 24.56
C LEU A 574 8.26 -14.74 25.62
N LYS A 575 9.44 -15.35 25.61
CA LYS A 575 9.84 -16.37 26.60
C LYS A 575 10.00 -15.82 28.03
N THR A 576 10.13 -14.50 28.22
CA THR A 576 10.12 -13.86 29.53
C THR A 576 8.73 -13.72 30.14
N LEU A 577 7.68 -13.82 29.31
CA LEU A 577 6.29 -13.62 29.72
C LEU A 577 5.73 -14.93 30.31
N PRO A 578 5.27 -14.96 31.58
CA PRO A 578 4.88 -16.20 32.27
C PRO A 578 3.68 -16.89 31.61
N TYR A 579 2.86 -16.14 30.85
CA TYR A 579 1.68 -16.63 30.18
C TYR A 579 1.93 -17.10 28.74
N VAL A 580 3.15 -16.95 28.21
CA VAL A 580 3.52 -17.53 26.91
C VAL A 580 4.01 -18.96 27.12
N ASP A 581 3.46 -19.89 26.36
CA ASP A 581 3.95 -21.24 26.31
C ASP A 581 5.11 -21.38 25.34
N ALA A 582 6.34 -21.40 25.85
CA ALA A 582 7.55 -21.44 25.03
C ALA A 582 7.67 -22.75 24.21
N ASP A 583 6.95 -23.80 24.58
CA ASP A 583 6.93 -25.07 23.85
C ASP A 583 5.85 -25.10 22.76
N ARG A 584 4.98 -24.09 22.71
CA ARG A 584 3.92 -23.92 21.70
C ARG A 584 4.04 -22.60 20.99
N LEU A 585 5.19 -22.37 20.32
CA LEU A 585 5.41 -21.23 19.44
C LEU A 585 5.18 -21.64 17.99
N GLY A 586 4.30 -20.90 17.31
CA GLY A 586 4.04 -20.99 15.88
C GLY A 586 4.50 -19.75 15.11
N ILE A 587 4.62 -19.86 13.81
CA ILE A 587 5.00 -18.74 12.94
C ILE A 587 4.24 -18.79 11.63
N HIS A 588 3.82 -17.62 11.14
CA HIS A 588 3.11 -17.46 9.88
C HIS A 588 3.54 -16.19 9.17
N GLY A 589 3.67 -16.26 7.84
CA GLY A 589 3.88 -15.11 6.99
C GLY A 589 3.64 -15.44 5.52
N TRP A 590 3.45 -14.38 4.72
CA TRP A 590 3.15 -14.47 3.30
C TRP A 590 4.21 -13.75 2.47
N SER A 591 4.56 -14.25 1.27
CA SER A 591 5.55 -13.64 0.39
C SER A 591 6.93 -13.58 1.04
N PHE A 592 7.52 -12.40 1.24
CA PHE A 592 8.72 -12.23 2.06
C PHE A 592 8.52 -12.81 3.48
N GLY A 593 7.31 -12.70 4.04
CA GLY A 593 6.95 -13.33 5.32
C GLY A 593 6.96 -14.87 5.23
N GLY A 594 6.62 -15.44 4.07
CA GLY A 594 6.78 -16.87 3.80
C GLY A 594 8.26 -17.28 3.76
N PHE A 595 9.12 -16.47 3.14
CA PHE A 595 10.57 -16.61 3.21
C PHE A 595 11.06 -16.54 4.65
N MET A 596 10.64 -15.55 5.42
CA MET A 596 11.01 -15.42 6.85
C MET A 596 10.53 -16.59 7.69
N THR A 597 9.29 -17.08 7.48
CA THR A 597 8.76 -18.27 8.15
C THR A 597 9.61 -19.48 7.88
N THR A 598 9.92 -19.76 6.61
CA THR A 598 10.75 -20.89 6.21
C THR A 598 12.19 -20.74 6.72
N SER A 599 12.74 -19.52 6.64
CA SER A 599 14.08 -19.19 7.16
C SER A 599 14.19 -19.45 8.67
N LEU A 600 13.23 -18.96 9.45
CA LEU A 600 13.23 -19.17 10.91
C LEU A 600 13.01 -20.62 11.29
N MET A 601 12.13 -21.35 10.60
CA MET A 601 11.90 -22.78 10.83
C MET A 601 13.14 -23.64 10.52
N THR A 602 13.98 -23.23 9.59
CA THR A 602 15.15 -23.99 9.16
C THR A 602 16.47 -23.55 9.81
N ASN A 603 16.61 -22.28 10.18
CA ASN A 603 17.81 -21.78 10.87
C ASN A 603 17.69 -21.89 12.40
N TYR A 604 16.46 -21.91 12.95
CA TYR A 604 16.17 -22.07 14.38
C TYR A 604 15.18 -23.22 14.63
N PRO A 605 15.53 -24.46 14.24
CA PRO A 605 14.59 -25.58 14.15
C PRO A 605 14.00 -26.02 15.48
N ASP A 606 14.59 -25.63 16.61
CA ASP A 606 14.13 -26.02 17.97
C ASP A 606 13.15 -24.99 18.57
N ILE A 607 12.93 -23.84 17.92
CA ILE A 607 12.09 -22.76 18.47
C ILE A 607 10.63 -22.94 18.07
N PHE A 608 10.35 -23.06 16.78
CA PHE A 608 8.99 -23.08 16.26
C PHE A 608 8.49 -24.51 16.05
N LYS A 609 7.34 -24.84 16.63
CA LYS A 609 6.72 -26.16 16.47
C LYS A 609 5.93 -26.28 15.18
N VAL A 610 5.29 -25.18 14.78
CA VAL A 610 4.42 -25.13 13.60
C VAL A 610 4.68 -23.85 12.82
N GLY A 611 4.81 -23.98 11.51
CA GLY A 611 4.89 -22.84 10.58
C GLY A 611 3.95 -22.99 9.39
N VAL A 612 3.40 -21.85 8.93
CA VAL A 612 2.66 -21.78 7.68
C VAL A 612 3.26 -20.68 6.81
N ALA A 613 3.93 -21.10 5.74
CA ALA A 613 4.61 -20.22 4.78
C ALA A 613 3.77 -20.08 3.50
N GLY A 614 3.24 -18.89 3.26
CA GLY A 614 2.48 -18.60 2.06
C GLY A 614 3.33 -17.93 0.98
N GLY A 615 3.28 -18.40 -0.27
CA GLY A 615 4.01 -17.85 -1.41
C GLY A 615 5.48 -17.55 -1.11
N PRO A 616 6.26 -18.47 -0.48
CA PRO A 616 7.57 -18.15 0.04
C PRO A 616 8.61 -17.98 -1.06
N VAL A 617 9.40 -16.90 -1.00
CA VAL A 617 10.69 -16.88 -1.67
C VAL A 617 11.58 -17.91 -0.99
N ILE A 618 12.30 -18.71 -1.77
CA ILE A 618 13.18 -19.78 -1.27
C ILE A 618 14.63 -19.54 -1.64
N ASP A 619 14.84 -19.05 -2.85
CA ASP A 619 16.17 -18.68 -3.34
C ASP A 619 16.03 -17.39 -4.17
N TRP A 620 16.75 -16.36 -3.80
CA TRP A 620 16.66 -15.05 -4.44
C TRP A 620 17.11 -15.07 -5.91
N LYS A 621 17.82 -16.09 -6.37
CA LYS A 621 18.16 -16.30 -7.80
C LYS A 621 16.93 -16.52 -8.68
N TYR A 622 15.82 -17.00 -8.10
CA TYR A 622 14.57 -17.21 -8.84
C TYR A 622 13.62 -16.00 -8.76
N TYR A 623 14.01 -14.95 -8.03
CA TYR A 623 13.19 -13.75 -7.91
C TYR A 623 13.55 -12.73 -9.01
N GLU A 624 12.63 -11.79 -9.27
CA GLU A 624 12.79 -10.82 -10.36
C GLU A 624 13.88 -9.79 -10.06
N ILE A 625 14.47 -9.19 -11.12
CA ILE A 625 15.68 -8.36 -11.03
C ILE A 625 15.46 -7.05 -10.27
N MET A 626 14.38 -6.29 -10.56
CA MET A 626 14.23 -4.92 -10.08
C MET A 626 14.15 -4.88 -8.56
N TYR A 627 13.43 -5.81 -7.95
CA TYR A 627 13.36 -5.99 -6.50
C TYR A 627 14.57 -6.79 -6.00
N GLY A 628 14.83 -7.97 -6.58
CA GLY A 628 15.85 -8.91 -6.10
C GLY A 628 17.24 -8.31 -6.09
N GLU A 629 17.66 -7.70 -7.18
CA GLU A 629 19.00 -7.10 -7.30
C GLU A 629 19.14 -5.79 -6.52
N ARG A 630 18.04 -5.05 -6.25
CA ARG A 630 18.09 -3.90 -5.34
C ARG A 630 18.63 -4.25 -3.96
N TYR A 631 18.16 -5.36 -3.42
CA TYR A 631 18.46 -5.75 -2.05
C TYR A 631 19.59 -6.77 -1.93
N MET A 632 19.91 -7.47 -3.02
CA MET A 632 20.90 -8.57 -3.03
C MET A 632 22.08 -8.35 -3.97
N ASP A 633 22.11 -7.28 -4.78
CA ASP A 633 22.93 -7.18 -5.99
C ASP A 633 22.67 -8.33 -6.97
N THR A 634 23.51 -8.48 -8.00
CA THR A 634 23.45 -9.63 -8.89
C THR A 634 24.07 -10.88 -8.23
N PRO A 635 23.65 -12.10 -8.63
CA PRO A 635 24.30 -13.32 -8.14
C PRO A 635 25.81 -13.38 -8.43
N GLU A 636 26.28 -12.70 -9.45
CA GLU A 636 27.71 -12.60 -9.78
C GLU A 636 28.45 -11.68 -8.80
N ASN A 637 27.86 -10.54 -8.44
CA ASN A 637 28.46 -9.54 -7.55
C ASN A 637 28.34 -9.91 -6.06
N ASN A 638 27.40 -10.79 -5.70
CA ASN A 638 27.14 -11.23 -4.32
C ASN A 638 26.90 -12.73 -4.19
N PRO A 639 27.78 -13.60 -4.71
CA PRO A 639 27.55 -15.05 -4.69
C PRO A 639 27.40 -15.62 -3.28
N GLU A 640 28.17 -15.09 -2.31
CA GLU A 640 28.11 -15.52 -0.91
C GLU A 640 26.77 -15.19 -0.25
N GLY A 641 26.23 -13.98 -0.49
CA GLY A 641 24.93 -13.58 0.03
C GLY A 641 23.79 -14.42 -0.53
N TYR A 642 23.83 -14.75 -1.83
CA TYR A 642 22.83 -15.64 -2.43
C TYR A 642 22.92 -17.08 -1.89
N GLU A 643 24.10 -17.59 -1.59
CA GLU A 643 24.27 -18.91 -0.99
C GLU A 643 23.83 -18.92 0.48
N GLU A 644 24.21 -17.91 1.27
CA GLU A 644 23.81 -17.76 2.67
C GLU A 644 22.30 -17.70 2.84
N THR A 645 21.62 -16.97 1.97
CA THR A 645 20.17 -16.71 2.06
C THR A 645 19.31 -17.80 1.40
N SER A 646 19.90 -18.66 0.57
CA SER A 646 19.17 -19.79 -0.06
C SER A 646 18.70 -20.79 1.00
N LEU A 647 17.40 -21.11 0.97
CA LEU A 647 16.78 -22.07 1.87
C LEU A 647 16.90 -23.51 1.37
N LEU A 648 17.35 -23.72 0.15
CA LEU A 648 17.53 -25.07 -0.42
C LEU A 648 18.52 -25.89 0.40
N SER A 649 19.67 -25.32 0.76
CA SER A 649 20.68 -26.00 1.59
C SER A 649 20.25 -26.19 3.05
N LYS A 650 19.21 -25.46 3.50
CA LYS A 650 18.68 -25.48 4.87
C LYS A 650 17.54 -26.50 5.04
N ALA A 651 17.00 -27.07 3.97
CA ALA A 651 15.88 -28.01 4.00
C ALA A 651 16.10 -29.18 4.98
N LYS A 652 17.34 -29.69 5.09
CA LYS A 652 17.74 -30.75 6.02
C LYS A 652 17.56 -30.40 7.51
N ASN A 653 17.46 -29.14 7.85
CA ASN A 653 17.35 -28.69 9.24
C ASN A 653 15.91 -28.64 9.73
N LEU A 654 14.91 -28.77 8.85
CA LEU A 654 13.50 -28.69 9.21
C LEU A 654 13.12 -29.78 10.23
N ARG A 655 12.60 -29.38 11.39
CA ARG A 655 12.14 -30.27 12.47
C ARG A 655 10.67 -30.10 12.82
N GLY A 656 10.20 -28.85 12.86
CA GLY A 656 8.80 -28.52 13.14
C GLY A 656 7.86 -28.87 11.97
N LYS A 657 6.57 -28.79 12.22
CA LYS A 657 5.53 -28.92 11.18
C LYS A 657 5.49 -27.66 10.33
N LEU A 658 5.79 -27.77 9.05
CA LEU A 658 5.75 -26.68 8.09
C LEU A 658 4.74 -26.97 7.00
N GLN A 659 3.78 -26.07 6.77
CA GLN A 659 2.92 -26.06 5.59
C GLN A 659 3.37 -24.95 4.64
N ILE A 660 3.57 -25.29 3.37
CA ILE A 660 3.81 -24.35 2.28
C ILE A 660 2.53 -24.22 1.47
N ILE A 661 2.08 -23.00 1.22
CA ILE A 661 0.87 -22.70 0.43
C ILE A 661 1.24 -21.75 -0.70
N ILE A 662 0.84 -22.08 -1.94
CA ILE A 662 1.07 -21.21 -3.09
C ILE A 662 -0.16 -21.07 -3.99
N GLY A 663 -0.22 -19.98 -4.77
CA GLY A 663 -1.02 -19.92 -5.99
C GLY A 663 -0.31 -20.64 -7.12
N MET A 664 -1.04 -21.45 -7.91
CA MET A 664 -0.46 -22.21 -9.00
C MET A 664 0.09 -21.32 -10.13
N ASN A 665 -0.53 -20.14 -10.31
CA ASN A 665 -0.19 -19.19 -11.36
C ASN A 665 0.37 -17.89 -10.78
N ASP A 666 1.15 -18.00 -9.70
CA ASP A 666 1.78 -16.84 -9.04
C ASP A 666 2.80 -16.18 -9.99
N PRO A 667 2.57 -14.91 -10.43
CA PRO A 667 3.49 -14.19 -11.31
C PRO A 667 4.56 -13.41 -10.53
N THR A 668 4.48 -13.36 -9.20
CA THR A 668 5.37 -12.60 -8.32
C THR A 668 6.42 -13.51 -7.69
N VAL A 669 5.98 -14.50 -6.92
CA VAL A 669 6.84 -15.55 -6.37
C VAL A 669 6.50 -16.84 -7.12
N VAL A 670 7.20 -17.05 -8.19
CA VAL A 670 6.89 -18.17 -9.11
C VAL A 670 6.91 -19.53 -8.41
N PRO A 671 6.02 -20.46 -8.74
CA PRO A 671 5.91 -21.78 -8.10
C PRO A 671 7.20 -22.58 -8.00
N GLN A 672 8.18 -22.27 -8.84
CA GLN A 672 9.52 -22.88 -8.83
C GLN A 672 10.19 -22.78 -7.46
N HIS A 673 10.02 -21.68 -6.71
CA HIS A 673 10.55 -21.54 -5.36
C HIS A 673 10.10 -22.69 -4.46
N ALA A 674 8.81 -22.90 -4.34
CA ALA A 674 8.24 -23.94 -3.49
C ALA A 674 8.59 -25.34 -3.98
N LEU A 675 8.52 -25.60 -5.28
CA LEU A 675 8.82 -26.90 -5.86
C LEU A 675 10.29 -27.30 -5.67
N GLN A 676 11.22 -26.37 -5.82
CA GLN A 676 12.65 -26.62 -5.55
C GLN A 676 12.90 -26.89 -4.06
N PHE A 677 12.22 -26.18 -3.17
CA PHE A 677 12.34 -26.45 -1.73
C PHE A 677 11.78 -27.84 -1.35
N LEU A 678 10.63 -28.21 -1.92
CA LEU A 678 10.08 -29.57 -1.73
C LEU A 678 11.04 -30.64 -2.19
N ASN A 679 11.67 -30.45 -3.37
CA ASN A 679 12.68 -31.38 -3.85
C ASN A 679 13.88 -31.48 -2.88
N ALA A 680 14.38 -30.34 -2.41
CA ALA A 680 15.47 -30.31 -1.41
C ALA A 680 15.07 -31.01 -0.09
N CYS A 681 13.81 -30.90 0.35
CA CYS A 681 13.29 -31.62 1.50
C CYS A 681 13.23 -33.13 1.26
N ILE A 682 12.79 -33.57 0.08
CA ILE A 682 12.74 -34.99 -0.29
C ILE A 682 14.14 -35.58 -0.22
N GLU A 683 15.13 -34.94 -0.83
CA GLU A 683 16.53 -35.37 -0.82
C GLU A 683 17.13 -35.38 0.60
N ALA A 684 16.68 -34.48 1.48
CA ALA A 684 17.11 -34.39 2.87
C ALA A 684 16.33 -35.32 3.81
N GLY A 685 15.24 -35.94 3.36
CA GLY A 685 14.35 -36.77 4.17
C GLY A 685 13.44 -35.98 5.12
N THR A 686 13.27 -34.67 4.94
CA THR A 686 12.31 -33.83 5.68
C THR A 686 10.97 -33.76 4.94
N GLN A 687 9.87 -33.54 5.66
CA GLN A 687 8.51 -33.68 5.11
C GLN A 687 7.62 -32.50 5.45
N PRO A 688 7.74 -31.36 4.73
CA PRO A 688 6.76 -30.29 4.83
C PRO A 688 5.44 -30.68 4.16
N ASP A 689 4.34 -30.15 4.64
CA ASP A 689 3.05 -30.22 3.99
C ASP A 689 2.97 -29.18 2.86
N PHE A 690 2.24 -29.48 1.79
CA PHE A 690 2.14 -28.60 0.63
C PHE A 690 0.69 -28.45 0.15
N PHE A 691 0.27 -27.23 -0.13
CA PHE A 691 -1.05 -26.94 -0.67
C PHE A 691 -1.00 -25.91 -1.78
N VAL A 692 -1.72 -26.18 -2.87
CA VAL A 692 -1.77 -25.33 -4.07
C VAL A 692 -3.19 -24.83 -4.30
N TYR A 693 -3.33 -23.54 -4.59
CA TYR A 693 -4.57 -22.93 -5.08
C TYR A 693 -4.54 -22.88 -6.62
N PRO A 694 -5.25 -23.78 -7.31
CA PRO A 694 -5.27 -23.81 -8.76
C PRO A 694 -5.84 -22.50 -9.35
N GLY A 695 -5.15 -21.95 -10.35
CA GLY A 695 -5.53 -20.73 -11.05
C GLY A 695 -5.40 -19.44 -10.27
N GLU A 696 -4.90 -19.47 -9.02
CA GLU A 696 -4.66 -18.27 -8.24
C GLU A 696 -3.24 -17.75 -8.47
N GLY A 697 -3.11 -16.40 -8.39
CA GLY A 697 -1.84 -15.69 -8.39
C GLY A 697 -1.21 -15.62 -7.00
N HIS A 698 -0.48 -14.52 -6.75
CA HIS A 698 0.23 -14.31 -5.48
C HIS A 698 -0.68 -14.17 -4.27
N ASN A 699 -1.88 -13.62 -4.44
CA ASN A 699 -2.86 -13.45 -3.38
C ASN A 699 -4.19 -14.12 -3.75
N MET A 700 -4.82 -14.78 -2.77
CA MET A 700 -6.15 -15.34 -2.91
C MET A 700 -7.20 -14.26 -2.67
N SER A 701 -8.26 -14.25 -3.48
CA SER A 701 -9.35 -13.28 -3.39
C SER A 701 -10.70 -13.95 -3.16
N GLY A 702 -11.71 -13.16 -2.73
CA GLY A 702 -13.04 -13.63 -2.50
C GLY A 702 -13.10 -14.85 -1.56
N HIS A 703 -13.95 -15.81 -1.84
CA HIS A 703 -14.13 -17.00 -1.01
C HIS A 703 -12.85 -17.84 -0.83
N LYS A 704 -11.92 -17.82 -1.81
CA LYS A 704 -10.65 -18.53 -1.68
C LYS A 704 -9.76 -17.92 -0.59
N SER A 705 -9.87 -16.62 -0.31
CA SER A 705 -9.19 -16.00 0.82
C SER A 705 -9.76 -16.48 2.16
N VAL A 706 -11.07 -16.68 2.27
CA VAL A 706 -11.69 -17.28 3.48
C VAL A 706 -11.15 -18.70 3.68
N HIS A 707 -11.23 -19.55 2.65
CA HIS A 707 -10.71 -20.91 2.68
C HIS A 707 -9.22 -20.98 3.05
N LEU A 708 -8.41 -20.02 2.55
CA LEU A 708 -6.99 -19.92 2.92
C LEU A 708 -6.81 -19.72 4.43
N HIS A 709 -7.53 -18.77 5.02
CA HIS A 709 -7.40 -18.48 6.44
C HIS A 709 -8.01 -19.58 7.32
N GLU A 710 -9.04 -20.28 6.85
CA GLU A 710 -9.53 -21.51 7.49
C GLU A 710 -8.45 -22.57 7.52
N ARG A 711 -7.76 -22.79 6.40
CA ARG A 711 -6.67 -23.77 6.29
C ARG A 711 -5.48 -23.43 7.18
N ILE A 712 -5.05 -22.17 7.21
CA ILE A 712 -3.98 -21.70 8.09
C ILE A 712 -4.37 -21.94 9.54
N THR A 713 -5.58 -21.54 9.91
CA THR A 713 -6.11 -21.74 11.27
C THR A 713 -6.15 -23.21 11.64
N GLN A 714 -6.69 -24.08 10.78
CA GLN A 714 -6.81 -25.50 11.05
C GLN A 714 -5.44 -26.14 11.26
N TYR A 715 -4.42 -25.72 10.51
CA TYR A 715 -3.07 -26.27 10.69
C TYR A 715 -2.47 -25.94 12.05
N PHE A 716 -2.70 -24.74 12.61
CA PHE A 716 -2.33 -24.41 13.97
C PHE A 716 -3.17 -25.14 15.00
N GLU A 717 -4.48 -25.31 14.77
CA GLU A 717 -5.34 -26.10 15.67
C GLU A 717 -4.90 -27.56 15.78
N ASP A 718 -4.48 -28.16 14.65
CA ASP A 718 -4.07 -29.57 14.59
C ASP A 718 -2.70 -29.83 15.26
N TYR A 719 -1.77 -28.87 15.18
CA TYR A 719 -0.37 -29.14 15.55
C TYR A 719 0.21 -28.24 16.66
N LEU A 720 -0.46 -27.15 17.02
CA LEU A 720 0.06 -26.20 18.01
C LEU A 720 -0.80 -26.10 19.29
N LYS A 721 -2.08 -26.45 19.23
CA LYS A 721 -3.04 -26.30 20.34
C LYS A 721 -2.80 -27.26 21.50
#